data_406e6f272c91a78f72db6b202f291981
#
_entry.id   406e6f272c91a78f72db6b202f291981
#
_cell.length_a   1.000
_cell.length_b   1.000
_cell.length_c   1.000
_cell.angle_alpha   90.00
_cell.angle_beta   90.00
_cell.angle_gamma   90.00
#
_symmetry.space_group_name_H-M   'P 1'
#
loop_
_entity.id
_entity.type
_entity.pdbx_description
1 polymer ?
#
loop_
_entity_poly.entity_id
_entity_poly.type
_entity_poly.pdbx_seq_one_letter_code
_entity_poly.pdbx_strand_id
1 'polypeptide(L)'
;MSDEPRPDDAESRDGDADRQTDGNADRQTDGGTTSRPSGEDADVLDAVENEDPEALDRHPIEWDEPDNNRKDPDERLSVSSTPEKADDRKLVTGEAKYTADFAGQFPDLAHAAVRRSDVPHGRVADIDTSAAEAMDGVYAVLTPDSEEVPDGKYTSAGQSYPEPSPWDMHVLSEHVRYVGDPVAAVAAVDAETADAAVDAIEVEYEEYEPVFDPEAAFDEGAPRLFDDDEVENEIVGHDYERNRMASIGGSLGDVEAAFDREDTTVHESEWETVRQSHANLEPHTSLAYTDEDDRHVLVTSTQVPNHTRRQVAHLFDVPIRDIRVTKPAVGGGFGGKQAMVTEPIPMALSLATGRPVVYEAGRDEEFGAMRSRHPMQVRAKTAVTDDGDLEAVQITALSNTGAYGSHGMTVAGNVGSKPLPLYSKVPNIDFAADVVHTNTPQTGAMRGYGAPQGTLALEGHLDEVAHEMGFDPIEFRRDHYMESGDLDEIAGMMGGEGAERRIRSCGLDECVERGKEAIGWDDADQPDEDHLHRGLGMALSAQGTGVAGDELGAAQVMMNEDGSFHLHVGGVDIGTGADTAFIQIAAEVLGCAEEDVVVKAADTDVTPFDYGAYASSTTYISGMAVKKAAEDAKERILEWGSKLLEEPVDALDTAEGTVYSEATGEAVTLEDVGYEAAYGDEEREHILGKGTHCTEESPPPFAAQFADVTVDERTGEFEVNELVVAVDCGVAINPGMATGQIEGANHMSYEMAVCEGITFDDEGRSEVSTYEEYGFPTAAESPPVEAILVETHEPTGPFGAKSVAEVPTNPVPPALSNAVRDAVGVRVTDMPITAEEIRTKLDDGA
;
A
#
# COMPACT_ATOMS: atom_id res chain seq x y z
N MET A 1 -42.14 -50.67 -24.03
CA MET A 1 -42.40 -52.00 -23.50
C MET A 1 -41.77 -51.99 -22.13
N SER A 2 -42.59 -51.67 -21.22
CA SER A 2 -43.23 -52.43 -20.13
C SER A 2 -42.21 -52.70 -19.01
N ASP A 3 -42.38 -52.52 -17.68
CA ASP A 3 -43.47 -52.02 -16.85
C ASP A 3 -42.88 -51.93 -15.44
N GLU A 4 -43.35 -50.97 -14.69
CA GLU A 4 -43.28 -50.91 -13.20
C GLU A 4 -44.00 -52.12 -12.55
N PRO A 5 -43.99 -52.35 -11.18
CA PRO A 5 -44.14 -51.35 -10.11
C PRO A 5 -43.46 -51.63 -8.74
N ARG A 6 -43.60 -50.65 -7.83
CA ARG A 6 -43.45 -50.70 -6.34
C ARG A 6 -44.43 -51.65 -5.68
N PRO A 7 -44.33 -52.05 -4.34
CA PRO A 7 -44.71 -51.14 -3.24
C PRO A 7 -43.99 -51.31 -1.89
N ASP A 8 -44.16 -50.28 -1.08
CA ASP A 8 -44.30 -50.03 0.38
C ASP A 8 -44.11 -51.19 1.39
N ASP A 9 -43.52 -50.94 2.52
CA ASP A 9 -44.21 -50.80 3.80
C ASP A 9 -43.31 -50.37 4.95
N ALA A 10 -43.89 -49.53 5.83
CA ALA A 10 -43.40 -48.91 7.05
C ALA A 10 -43.25 -49.93 8.20
N GLU A 11 -42.42 -49.61 9.18
CA GLU A 11 -42.77 -49.63 10.59
C GLU A 11 -41.82 -48.86 11.52
N SER A 12 -42.43 -48.09 12.34
CA SER A 12 -42.00 -47.25 13.42
C SER A 12 -41.23 -47.94 14.55
N ARG A 13 -40.36 -47.25 15.23
CA ARG A 13 -40.20 -47.32 16.70
C ARG A 13 -39.68 -45.99 17.28
N ASP A 14 -40.50 -45.45 18.17
CA ASP A 14 -40.30 -44.37 19.10
C ASP A 14 -39.10 -44.59 20.04
N GLY A 15 -38.52 -43.51 20.47
CA GLY A 15 -37.53 -43.42 21.55
C GLY A 15 -37.21 -42.00 21.93
N ASP A 16 -38.02 -41.42 22.81
CA ASP A 16 -37.87 -40.15 23.49
C ASP A 16 -36.48 -39.98 24.09
N ALA A 17 -35.90 -38.78 23.94
CA ALA A 17 -35.10 -38.11 24.96
C ALA A 17 -35.08 -36.60 24.73
N ASP A 18 -35.83 -35.90 25.55
CA ASP A 18 -35.79 -34.49 25.84
C ASP A 18 -34.36 -33.93 25.89
N ARG A 19 -34.08 -32.83 25.15
CA ARG A 19 -33.23 -31.73 25.61
C ARG A 19 -33.74 -30.38 25.09
N GLN A 20 -34.19 -29.63 26.05
CA GLN A 20 -34.67 -28.28 25.99
C GLN A 20 -33.73 -27.37 25.23
N THR A 21 -34.29 -26.62 24.29
CA THR A 21 -33.78 -25.36 23.76
C THR A 21 -34.14 -24.27 24.76
N ASP A 22 -33.14 -23.64 25.33
CA ASP A 22 -33.28 -22.32 25.93
C ASP A 22 -31.96 -21.57 25.81
N GLY A 23 -32.04 -20.33 25.36
CA GLY A 23 -30.99 -19.36 25.61
C GLY A 23 -30.47 -18.58 24.37
N ASN A 24 -31.34 -17.74 23.85
CA ASN A 24 -30.90 -16.53 23.16
C ASN A 24 -30.06 -15.73 24.17
N ALA A 25 -28.78 -15.54 23.88
CA ALA A 25 -27.92 -14.69 24.68
C ALA A 25 -27.43 -13.57 23.77
N ASP A 26 -28.05 -12.41 23.97
CA ASP A 26 -27.53 -11.11 23.58
C ASP A 26 -26.02 -11.02 23.85
N ARG A 27 -25.22 -10.87 22.83
CA ARG A 27 -23.84 -10.38 22.95
C ARG A 27 -23.89 -8.87 22.82
N GLN A 28 -24.04 -8.21 23.97
CA GLN A 28 -23.58 -6.82 24.11
C GLN A 28 -22.06 -6.80 23.89
N THR A 29 -21.62 -6.04 22.94
CA THR A 29 -20.22 -5.63 22.77
C THR A 29 -19.92 -4.60 23.85
N ASP A 30 -19.32 -5.02 24.93
CA ASP A 30 -18.66 -4.11 25.86
C ASP A 30 -17.30 -3.70 25.27
N GLY A 31 -17.04 -2.40 25.33
CA GLY A 31 -15.81 -1.78 24.85
C GLY A 31 -14.56 -2.44 25.43
N GLY A 32 -13.66 -2.78 24.54
CA GLY A 32 -12.42 -3.47 24.88
C GLY A 32 -11.47 -2.57 25.65
N THR A 33 -11.46 -2.74 26.94
CA THR A 33 -10.24 -2.60 27.73
C THR A 33 -9.50 -3.91 27.57
N THR A 34 -8.25 -3.83 27.11
CA THR A 34 -7.33 -4.97 27.03
C THR A 34 -7.38 -5.76 28.35
N SER A 35 -7.92 -6.98 28.27
CA SER A 35 -7.90 -7.92 29.39
C SER A 35 -6.46 -8.44 29.53
N ARG A 36 -5.82 -8.14 30.64
CA ARG A 36 -4.57 -8.79 31.08
C ARG A 36 -4.70 -10.31 30.99
N PRO A 37 -3.67 -11.00 30.46
CA PRO A 37 -3.64 -12.45 30.50
C PRO A 37 -3.69 -12.95 31.96
N SER A 38 -4.48 -13.96 32.21
CA SER A 38 -4.54 -14.62 33.52
C SER A 38 -3.77 -15.93 33.45
N GLY A 39 -2.70 -16.05 34.21
CA GLY A 39 -1.93 -17.28 34.34
C GLY A 39 -0.44 -17.03 34.20
N GLU A 40 0.38 -17.95 34.14
CA GLU A 40 1.84 -18.02 34.26
C GLU A 40 2.66 -16.92 33.56
N ASP A 41 2.06 -16.16 32.64
CA ASP A 41 2.68 -15.00 31.96
C ASP A 41 2.68 -13.71 32.80
N ALA A 42 1.88 -13.63 33.87
CA ALA A 42 1.88 -12.46 34.76
C ALA A 42 3.20 -12.29 35.56
N ASP A 43 3.90 -13.41 35.79
CA ASP A 43 5.19 -13.38 36.53
C ASP A 43 6.34 -12.79 35.70
N VAL A 44 6.22 -12.75 34.36
CA VAL A 44 7.23 -12.17 33.46
C VAL A 44 7.08 -10.64 33.40
N LEU A 45 5.82 -10.15 33.37
CA LEU A 45 5.54 -8.72 33.37
C LEU A 45 5.88 -8.03 34.69
N ASP A 46 5.63 -8.72 35.82
CA ASP A 46 6.01 -8.23 37.15
C ASP A 46 7.54 -8.19 37.38
N ALA A 47 8.31 -8.93 36.59
CA ALA A 47 9.78 -8.90 36.63
C ALA A 47 10.33 -7.66 35.88
N VAL A 48 9.65 -7.22 34.81
CA VAL A 48 10.06 -6.05 34.02
C VAL A 48 9.72 -4.73 34.71
N GLU A 49 8.62 -4.65 35.49
CA GLU A 49 8.24 -3.44 36.24
C GLU A 49 9.14 -3.14 37.46
N ASN A 50 10.08 -4.03 37.85
CA ASN A 50 10.91 -3.87 39.04
C ASN A 50 12.43 -3.84 38.79
N GLU A 51 12.88 -3.83 37.53
CA GLU A 51 14.29 -3.64 37.21
C GLU A 51 14.60 -2.16 36.99
N ASP A 52 15.68 -1.72 37.66
CA ASP A 52 16.22 -0.37 37.57
C ASP A 52 16.55 -0.03 36.11
N PRO A 53 15.97 1.05 35.52
CA PRO A 53 16.26 1.41 34.13
C PRO A 53 17.73 1.66 33.79
N GLU A 54 18.57 1.90 34.80
CA GLU A 54 20.02 2.01 34.64
C GLU A 54 20.75 0.66 34.57
N ALA A 55 20.04 -0.48 34.83
CA ALA A 55 20.63 -1.82 34.86
C ALA A 55 20.42 -2.62 33.55
N LEU A 56 19.72 -2.07 32.57
CA LEU A 56 19.66 -2.64 31.21
C LEU A 56 21.00 -2.39 30.52
N ASP A 57 21.96 -3.23 30.84
CA ASP A 57 23.26 -3.27 30.18
C ASP A 57 23.00 -3.56 28.68
N ARG A 58 23.31 -2.60 27.81
CA ARG A 58 23.12 -2.66 26.37
C ARG A 58 24.10 -3.67 25.72
N HIS A 59 23.95 -4.94 26.06
CA HIS A 59 24.65 -5.99 25.32
C HIS A 59 23.90 -6.26 24.02
N PRO A 60 24.62 -6.39 22.90
CA PRO A 60 24.01 -6.88 21.68
C PRO A 60 23.36 -8.23 21.99
N ILE A 61 22.06 -8.33 21.74
CA ILE A 61 21.32 -9.57 21.96
C ILE A 61 21.85 -10.57 20.94
N GLU A 62 22.56 -11.59 21.42
CA GLU A 62 22.83 -12.77 20.61
C GLU A 62 21.49 -13.51 20.43
N TRP A 63 20.95 -13.48 19.22
CA TRP A 63 19.76 -14.21 18.87
C TRP A 63 20.09 -15.70 18.82
N ASP A 64 19.53 -16.49 19.74
CA ASP A 64 19.77 -17.94 19.88
C ASP A 64 19.07 -18.79 18.80
N GLU A 65 18.34 -18.18 17.85
CA GLU A 65 17.76 -18.93 16.75
C GLU A 65 18.80 -19.10 15.63
N PRO A 66 19.04 -20.34 15.14
CA PRO A 66 19.92 -20.54 14.01
C PRO A 66 19.33 -19.80 12.81
N ASP A 67 20.08 -18.84 12.29
CA ASP A 67 19.74 -18.11 11.07
C ASP A 67 19.86 -19.04 9.85
N ASN A 68 18.85 -19.90 9.69
CA ASN A 68 18.73 -20.82 8.56
C ASN A 68 18.47 -20.10 7.23
N ASN A 69 18.37 -18.76 7.28
CA ASN A 69 18.02 -17.91 6.15
C ASN A 69 19.24 -17.24 5.50
N ARG A 70 20.37 -17.23 6.19
CA ARG A 70 21.57 -16.55 5.72
C ARG A 70 22.38 -17.45 4.76
N LYS A 71 22.53 -16.99 3.52
CA LYS A 71 23.53 -17.50 2.60
C LYS A 71 24.63 -16.47 2.41
N ASP A 72 25.88 -16.88 2.45
CA ASP A 72 26.97 -15.99 2.06
C ASP A 72 26.79 -15.53 0.60
N PRO A 73 27.13 -14.27 0.26
CA PRO A 73 26.92 -13.76 -1.11
C PRO A 73 27.51 -14.63 -2.20
N ASP A 74 28.65 -15.29 -1.93
CA ASP A 74 29.34 -16.19 -2.87
C ASP A 74 28.63 -17.56 -3.02
N GLU A 75 27.66 -17.88 -2.18
CA GLU A 75 26.89 -19.14 -2.17
C GLU A 75 25.46 -18.97 -2.74
N ARG A 76 25.08 -17.74 -3.07
CA ARG A 76 23.78 -17.44 -3.68
C ARG A 76 23.77 -17.83 -5.14
N LEU A 77 22.72 -18.51 -5.58
CA LEU A 77 22.55 -18.97 -6.96
C LEU A 77 21.80 -17.95 -7.82
N SER A 78 20.69 -17.45 -7.32
CA SER A 78 19.75 -16.55 -8.01
C SER A 78 19.50 -15.24 -7.24
N VAL A 79 19.35 -15.32 -5.92
CA VAL A 79 19.16 -14.14 -5.05
C VAL A 79 20.37 -13.21 -5.15
N SER A 80 20.11 -11.89 -5.19
CA SER A 80 21.07 -10.80 -5.43
C SER A 80 21.65 -10.77 -6.85
N SER A 81 21.10 -11.54 -7.79
CA SER A 81 21.34 -11.39 -9.23
C SER A 81 20.34 -10.42 -9.86
N THR A 82 20.58 -10.02 -11.10
CA THR A 82 19.69 -9.17 -11.89
C THR A 82 19.35 -9.87 -13.22
N PRO A 83 18.51 -10.93 -13.19
CA PRO A 83 18.05 -11.58 -14.41
C PRO A 83 17.09 -10.67 -15.20
N GLU A 84 16.82 -11.03 -16.45
CA GLU A 84 15.74 -10.40 -17.23
C GLU A 84 14.39 -10.59 -16.50
N LYS A 85 13.57 -9.54 -16.47
CA LYS A 85 12.24 -9.59 -15.85
C LYS A 85 11.38 -10.65 -16.53
N ALA A 86 10.63 -11.45 -15.78
CA ALA A 86 9.85 -12.59 -16.28
C ALA A 86 8.85 -12.25 -17.40
N ASP A 87 8.37 -11.00 -17.44
CA ASP A 87 7.44 -10.48 -18.46
C ASP A 87 8.08 -9.48 -19.43
N ASP A 88 9.38 -9.22 -19.33
CA ASP A 88 10.12 -8.18 -20.06
C ASP A 88 9.89 -8.27 -21.57
N ARG A 89 10.05 -9.47 -22.15
CA ARG A 89 9.80 -9.68 -23.56
C ARG A 89 8.35 -9.32 -23.97
N LYS A 90 7.36 -9.71 -23.15
CA LYS A 90 5.95 -9.44 -23.44
C LYS A 90 5.66 -7.94 -23.43
N LEU A 91 6.29 -7.20 -22.49
CA LEU A 91 6.15 -5.75 -22.37
C LEU A 91 6.75 -5.05 -23.59
N VAL A 92 8.01 -5.31 -23.94
CA VAL A 92 8.71 -4.61 -25.03
C VAL A 92 8.21 -4.99 -26.43
N THR A 93 7.57 -6.16 -26.59
CA THR A 93 6.98 -6.60 -27.87
C THR A 93 5.49 -6.23 -28.00
N GLY A 94 4.85 -5.69 -26.94
CA GLY A 94 3.41 -5.42 -26.92
C GLY A 94 2.54 -6.68 -26.82
N GLU A 95 3.10 -7.79 -26.35
CA GLU A 95 2.39 -9.04 -26.11
C GLU A 95 1.75 -9.11 -24.73
N ALA A 96 2.16 -8.24 -23.80
CA ALA A 96 1.53 -8.10 -22.48
C ALA A 96 0.06 -7.71 -22.65
N LYS A 97 -0.81 -8.30 -21.85
CA LYS A 97 -2.24 -8.05 -21.88
C LYS A 97 -2.67 -7.29 -20.63
N TYR A 98 -3.26 -6.13 -20.84
CA TYR A 98 -3.93 -5.32 -19.84
C TYR A 98 -5.42 -5.58 -19.85
N THR A 99 -6.16 -5.06 -18.87
CA THR A 99 -7.60 -5.35 -18.75
C THR A 99 -8.39 -5.03 -20.01
N ALA A 100 -8.15 -3.87 -20.63
CA ALA A 100 -8.83 -3.46 -21.88
C ALA A 100 -8.58 -4.42 -23.05
N ASP A 101 -7.43 -5.10 -23.12
CA ASP A 101 -7.10 -6.05 -24.19
C ASP A 101 -7.98 -7.31 -24.16
N PHE A 102 -8.57 -7.64 -23.02
CA PHE A 102 -9.48 -8.79 -22.90
C PHE A 102 -10.84 -8.53 -23.54
N ALA A 103 -11.24 -7.27 -23.66
CA ALA A 103 -12.48 -6.87 -24.34
C ALA A 103 -12.61 -7.46 -25.75
N GLY A 104 -11.50 -7.51 -26.50
CA GLY A 104 -11.47 -8.07 -27.85
C GLY A 104 -11.78 -9.58 -27.97
N GLN A 105 -11.89 -10.30 -26.85
CA GLN A 105 -12.24 -11.73 -26.84
C GLN A 105 -13.76 -11.98 -26.94
N PHE A 106 -14.57 -10.94 -26.71
CA PHE A 106 -16.02 -11.05 -26.64
C PHE A 106 -16.70 -10.37 -27.84
N PRO A 107 -17.36 -11.13 -28.75
CA PRO A 107 -17.99 -10.56 -29.93
C PRO A 107 -19.27 -9.75 -29.65
N ASP A 108 -19.86 -9.93 -28.48
CA ASP A 108 -21.07 -9.28 -27.97
C ASP A 108 -20.81 -8.36 -26.79
N LEU A 109 -19.57 -7.87 -26.66
CA LEU A 109 -19.15 -6.94 -25.62
C LEU A 109 -20.04 -5.69 -25.61
N ALA A 110 -20.36 -5.21 -24.42
CA ALA A 110 -20.91 -3.89 -24.19
C ALA A 110 -19.86 -2.99 -23.52
N HIS A 111 -19.92 -1.71 -23.80
CA HIS A 111 -19.10 -0.67 -23.18
C HIS A 111 -19.92 0.11 -22.17
N ALA A 112 -19.36 0.33 -21.00
CA ALA A 112 -20.02 1.11 -19.95
C ALA A 112 -19.52 2.56 -19.93
N ALA A 113 -20.44 3.47 -19.59
CA ALA A 113 -20.14 4.83 -19.20
C ALA A 113 -20.98 5.22 -17.98
N VAL A 114 -20.53 6.21 -17.21
CA VAL A 114 -21.13 6.61 -15.92
C VAL A 114 -21.59 8.05 -15.98
N ARG A 115 -22.87 8.28 -15.70
CA ARG A 115 -23.39 9.64 -15.42
C ARG A 115 -22.99 10.03 -14.02
N ARG A 116 -22.18 11.10 -13.93
CA ARG A 116 -21.65 11.62 -12.67
C ARG A 116 -22.39 12.89 -12.27
N SER A 117 -22.41 13.20 -10.99
CA SER A 117 -23.01 14.42 -10.45
C SER A 117 -22.31 15.67 -10.98
N ASP A 118 -23.12 16.66 -11.36
CA ASP A 118 -22.65 18.00 -11.74
C ASP A 118 -22.62 18.97 -10.53
N VAL A 119 -23.17 18.53 -9.38
CA VAL A 119 -23.25 19.34 -8.16
C VAL A 119 -22.40 18.72 -7.05
N PRO A 120 -21.80 19.54 -6.18
CA PRO A 120 -20.89 19.04 -5.14
C PRO A 120 -21.63 18.45 -3.93
N HIS A 121 -22.90 18.85 -3.69
CA HIS A 121 -23.67 18.35 -2.55
C HIS A 121 -25.16 18.47 -2.82
N GLY A 122 -25.89 17.37 -2.67
CA GLY A 122 -27.34 17.38 -2.86
C GLY A 122 -27.96 15.99 -2.92
N ARG A 123 -29.31 15.96 -2.95
CA ARG A 123 -30.05 14.72 -3.23
C ARG A 123 -30.57 14.73 -4.65
N VAL A 124 -30.51 13.57 -5.29
CA VAL A 124 -31.16 13.35 -6.59
C VAL A 124 -32.68 13.42 -6.38
N ALA A 125 -33.32 14.36 -7.05
CA ALA A 125 -34.75 14.54 -7.00
C ALA A 125 -35.49 13.77 -8.09
N ASP A 126 -34.90 13.69 -9.28
CA ASP A 126 -35.44 12.94 -10.44
C ASP A 126 -34.29 12.58 -11.42
N ILE A 127 -34.39 11.44 -12.10
CA ILE A 127 -33.49 11.02 -13.18
C ILE A 127 -34.34 10.63 -14.40
N ASP A 128 -34.30 11.43 -15.48
CA ASP A 128 -34.94 11.06 -16.74
C ASP A 128 -33.96 10.34 -17.69
N THR A 129 -34.11 9.00 -17.79
CA THR A 129 -33.32 8.12 -18.65
C THR A 129 -33.94 7.93 -20.02
N SER A 130 -35.13 8.44 -20.28
CA SER A 130 -35.95 8.12 -21.44
C SER A 130 -35.27 8.40 -22.79
N ALA A 131 -34.47 9.46 -22.87
CA ALA A 131 -33.72 9.81 -24.08
C ALA A 131 -32.58 8.82 -24.33
N ALA A 132 -31.84 8.44 -23.28
CA ALA A 132 -30.76 7.43 -23.36
C ALA A 132 -31.27 6.04 -23.71
N GLU A 133 -32.37 5.59 -23.09
CA GLU A 133 -33.00 4.30 -23.36
C GLU A 133 -33.55 4.20 -24.83
N ALA A 134 -33.95 5.32 -25.43
CA ALA A 134 -34.45 5.37 -26.79
C ALA A 134 -33.34 5.37 -27.85
N MET A 135 -32.07 5.44 -27.48
CA MET A 135 -30.94 5.47 -28.41
C MET A 135 -30.65 4.08 -28.98
N ASP A 136 -30.46 4.02 -30.29
CA ASP A 136 -30.06 2.79 -30.97
C ASP A 136 -28.65 2.37 -30.49
N GLY A 137 -28.53 1.15 -29.99
CA GLY A 137 -27.25 0.61 -29.49
C GLY A 137 -27.10 0.63 -27.98
N VAL A 138 -27.98 1.28 -27.24
CA VAL A 138 -28.03 1.20 -25.78
C VAL A 138 -28.71 -0.12 -25.38
N TYR A 139 -28.09 -0.85 -24.46
CA TYR A 139 -28.55 -2.15 -23.94
C TYR A 139 -29.23 -2.05 -22.60
N ALA A 140 -28.69 -1.22 -21.69
CA ALA A 140 -29.25 -0.95 -20.37
C ALA A 140 -28.86 0.45 -19.88
N VAL A 141 -29.73 1.04 -19.08
CA VAL A 141 -29.46 2.22 -18.28
C VAL A 141 -29.83 1.87 -16.84
N LEU A 142 -28.91 2.03 -15.90
CA LEU A 142 -29.12 1.76 -14.47
C LEU A 142 -29.14 3.07 -13.69
N THR A 143 -30.04 3.12 -12.73
CA THR A 143 -30.18 4.18 -11.72
C THR A 143 -30.10 3.55 -10.31
N PRO A 144 -30.04 4.32 -9.22
CA PRO A 144 -30.05 3.76 -7.88
C PRO A 144 -31.21 2.80 -7.59
N ASP A 145 -32.38 3.02 -8.21
CA ASP A 145 -33.60 2.19 -8.05
C ASP A 145 -33.60 0.90 -8.91
N SER A 146 -32.57 0.65 -9.72
CA SER A 146 -32.49 -0.54 -10.60
C SER A 146 -32.27 -1.82 -9.81
N GLU A 147 -32.97 -2.93 -10.18
CA GLU A 147 -32.91 -4.23 -9.45
C GLU A 147 -31.49 -4.80 -9.36
N GLU A 148 -30.65 -4.56 -10.37
CA GLU A 148 -29.27 -5.06 -10.45
C GLU A 148 -28.25 -4.19 -9.72
N VAL A 149 -28.66 -3.02 -9.22
CA VAL A 149 -27.83 -2.14 -8.37
C VAL A 149 -28.06 -2.51 -6.91
N PRO A 150 -27.02 -2.93 -6.19
CA PRO A 150 -27.19 -3.25 -4.76
C PRO A 150 -27.60 -2.04 -3.92
N ASP A 151 -28.61 -2.22 -3.08
CA ASP A 151 -29.05 -1.19 -2.11
C ASP A 151 -28.08 -1.02 -0.93
N GLY A 152 -27.16 -1.98 -0.73
CA GLY A 152 -26.24 -2.05 0.41
C GLY A 152 -25.15 -0.98 0.36
N LYS A 153 -24.76 -0.53 1.55
CA LYS A 153 -23.59 0.33 1.72
C LYS A 153 -22.33 -0.54 1.71
N TYR A 154 -21.24 0.04 1.25
CA TYR A 154 -19.94 -0.65 1.25
C TYR A 154 -18.79 0.32 1.51
N THR A 155 -17.62 -0.23 1.82
CA THR A 155 -16.35 0.47 1.71
C THR A 155 -15.58 -0.03 0.51
N SER A 156 -14.89 0.86 -0.13
CA SER A 156 -14.00 0.49 -1.23
C SER A 156 -12.60 0.07 -0.79
N ALA A 157 -12.24 0.31 0.49
CA ALA A 157 -10.90 0.00 0.99
C ALA A 157 -10.58 -1.50 0.89
N GLY A 158 -9.57 -1.84 0.09
CA GLY A 158 -9.11 -3.21 -0.13
C GLY A 158 -7.97 -3.58 0.80
N GLN A 159 -8.25 -3.71 2.10
CA GLN A 159 -7.28 -4.10 3.12
C GLN A 159 -7.92 -5.12 4.06
N SER A 160 -7.48 -5.23 5.30
CA SER A 160 -7.91 -6.17 6.34
C SER A 160 -9.39 -6.58 6.33
N TYR A 161 -9.77 -7.56 7.12
CA TYR A 161 -11.16 -7.92 7.35
C TYR A 161 -11.40 -8.23 8.84
N PRO A 162 -12.40 -7.57 9.51
CA PRO A 162 -13.25 -6.50 8.95
C PRO A 162 -12.42 -5.26 8.58
N GLU A 163 -12.85 -4.57 7.54
CA GLU A 163 -12.18 -3.36 7.07
C GLU A 163 -12.19 -2.27 8.17
N PRO A 164 -11.06 -1.64 8.50
CA PRO A 164 -11.00 -0.51 9.42
C PRO A 164 -11.44 0.79 8.73
N SER A 165 -12.61 0.78 8.11
CA SER A 165 -13.16 1.84 7.26
C SER A 165 -14.67 1.89 7.38
N PRO A 166 -15.31 3.08 7.30
CA PRO A 166 -16.76 3.16 7.32
C PRO A 166 -17.35 2.57 6.04
N TRP A 167 -18.57 2.07 6.13
CA TRP A 167 -19.38 1.70 4.97
C TRP A 167 -20.32 2.87 4.68
N ASP A 168 -19.91 3.72 3.77
CA ASP A 168 -20.52 5.02 3.48
C ASP A 168 -20.78 5.24 1.99
N MET A 169 -20.44 4.27 1.12
CA MET A 169 -20.59 4.35 -0.33
C MET A 169 -21.76 3.52 -0.84
N HIS A 170 -22.36 3.97 -1.95
CA HIS A 170 -23.29 3.23 -2.79
C HIS A 170 -22.71 3.05 -4.21
N VAL A 171 -23.17 2.05 -4.96
CA VAL A 171 -22.74 1.85 -6.36
C VAL A 171 -23.18 3.02 -7.24
N LEU A 172 -24.42 3.47 -7.08
CA LEU A 172 -24.96 4.70 -7.65
C LEU A 172 -25.62 5.50 -6.52
N SER A 173 -25.33 6.79 -6.44
CA SER A 173 -25.65 7.64 -5.30
C SER A 173 -26.96 8.38 -5.50
N GLU A 174 -27.88 8.31 -4.51
CA GLU A 174 -29.04 9.21 -4.37
C GLU A 174 -28.68 10.50 -3.64
N HIS A 175 -27.70 10.45 -2.74
CA HIS A 175 -27.14 11.59 -2.02
C HIS A 175 -25.71 11.81 -2.50
N VAL A 176 -25.55 12.78 -3.41
CA VAL A 176 -24.24 13.11 -3.98
C VAL A 176 -23.47 14.05 -3.06
N ARG A 177 -22.16 13.80 -2.93
CA ARG A 177 -21.29 14.47 -1.98
C ARG A 177 -20.09 15.17 -2.60
N TYR A 178 -19.87 14.98 -3.92
CA TYR A 178 -18.85 15.71 -4.68
C TYR A 178 -19.24 15.77 -6.16
N VAL A 179 -18.67 16.71 -6.89
CA VAL A 179 -18.77 16.74 -8.36
C VAL A 179 -18.02 15.55 -8.92
N GLY A 180 -18.74 14.60 -9.52
CA GLY A 180 -18.15 13.35 -10.00
C GLY A 180 -18.71 12.09 -9.32
N ASP A 181 -19.58 12.22 -8.32
CA ASP A 181 -20.25 11.09 -7.66
C ASP A 181 -21.14 10.33 -8.68
N PRO A 182 -21.07 8.98 -8.78
CA PRO A 182 -21.82 8.22 -9.79
C PRO A 182 -23.32 8.21 -9.47
N VAL A 183 -24.16 8.60 -10.44
CA VAL A 183 -25.63 8.67 -10.28
C VAL A 183 -26.41 7.78 -11.25
N ALA A 184 -25.84 7.43 -12.41
CA ALA A 184 -26.43 6.45 -13.33
C ALA A 184 -25.31 5.79 -14.15
N ALA A 185 -25.60 4.63 -14.73
CA ALA A 185 -24.67 3.90 -15.57
C ALA A 185 -25.34 3.36 -16.82
N VAL A 186 -24.62 3.35 -17.96
CA VAL A 186 -25.11 2.91 -19.26
C VAL A 186 -24.24 1.77 -19.78
N ALA A 187 -24.86 0.77 -20.41
CA ALA A 187 -24.17 -0.20 -21.26
C ALA A 187 -24.64 -0.04 -22.71
N ALA A 188 -23.68 0.10 -23.63
CA ALA A 188 -23.97 0.28 -25.04
C ALA A 188 -23.06 -0.54 -25.94
N VAL A 189 -23.36 -0.52 -27.26
CA VAL A 189 -22.66 -1.31 -28.32
C VAL A 189 -21.18 -0.91 -28.48
N ASP A 190 -20.83 0.34 -28.18
CA ASP A 190 -19.49 0.91 -28.19
C ASP A 190 -19.40 2.09 -27.23
N ALA A 191 -18.18 2.55 -26.95
CA ALA A 191 -17.93 3.62 -26.01
C ALA A 191 -18.58 4.95 -26.45
N GLU A 192 -18.50 5.30 -27.73
CA GLU A 192 -19.11 6.54 -28.27
C GLU A 192 -20.63 6.58 -28.03
N THR A 193 -21.30 5.43 -28.19
CA THR A 193 -22.74 5.33 -27.90
C THR A 193 -23.03 5.38 -26.41
N ALA A 194 -22.18 4.80 -25.57
CA ALA A 194 -22.32 4.83 -24.12
C ALA A 194 -22.18 6.27 -23.59
N ASP A 195 -21.15 6.99 -24.03
CA ASP A 195 -20.91 8.39 -23.65
C ASP A 195 -22.06 9.30 -24.11
N ALA A 196 -22.50 9.15 -25.36
CA ALA A 196 -23.64 9.92 -25.88
C ALA A 196 -24.95 9.63 -25.13
N ALA A 197 -25.14 8.40 -24.65
CA ALA A 197 -26.30 8.04 -23.84
C ALA A 197 -26.23 8.63 -22.43
N VAL A 198 -25.04 8.63 -21.81
CA VAL A 198 -24.80 9.30 -20.52
C VAL A 198 -25.10 10.79 -20.60
N ASP A 199 -24.66 11.46 -21.66
CA ASP A 199 -24.94 12.88 -21.91
C ASP A 199 -26.43 13.18 -22.10
N ALA A 200 -27.23 12.19 -22.50
CA ALA A 200 -28.68 12.33 -22.70
C ALA A 200 -29.52 12.07 -21.43
N ILE A 201 -28.88 11.65 -20.32
CA ILE A 201 -29.55 11.49 -19.01
C ILE A 201 -29.65 12.85 -18.32
N GLU A 202 -30.90 13.27 -18.05
CA GLU A 202 -31.17 14.50 -17.30
C GLU A 202 -31.37 14.17 -15.81
N VAL A 203 -30.64 14.87 -14.92
CA VAL A 203 -30.70 14.69 -13.46
C VAL A 203 -31.12 16.00 -12.80
N GLU A 204 -32.16 15.97 -11.98
CA GLU A 204 -32.56 17.07 -11.14
C GLU A 204 -32.10 16.87 -9.71
N TYR A 205 -31.53 17.93 -9.08
CA TYR A 205 -30.98 17.87 -7.72
C TYR A 205 -31.72 18.82 -6.78
N GLU A 206 -31.90 18.39 -5.54
CA GLU A 206 -32.11 19.27 -4.39
C GLU A 206 -30.73 19.59 -3.82
N GLU A 207 -30.19 20.75 -4.21
CA GLU A 207 -28.85 21.17 -3.85
C GLU A 207 -28.74 21.61 -2.39
N TYR A 208 -27.60 21.26 -1.75
CA TYR A 208 -27.24 21.67 -0.41
C TYR A 208 -25.98 22.56 -0.45
N GLU A 209 -25.70 23.27 0.64
CA GLU A 209 -24.49 24.06 0.78
C GLU A 209 -23.29 23.11 0.90
N PRO A 210 -22.25 23.20 0.03
CA PRO A 210 -21.07 22.38 0.13
C PRO A 210 -20.02 23.00 1.06
N VAL A 211 -19.08 22.16 1.53
CA VAL A 211 -17.89 22.59 2.26
C VAL A 211 -16.67 21.88 1.69
N PHE A 212 -15.67 22.65 1.23
CA PHE A 212 -14.45 22.13 0.58
C PHE A 212 -13.23 22.21 1.48
N ASP A 213 -13.18 23.21 2.35
CA ASP A 213 -12.09 23.44 3.28
C ASP A 213 -12.23 22.52 4.52
N PRO A 214 -11.18 21.74 4.89
CA PRO A 214 -11.27 20.80 5.99
C PRO A 214 -11.40 21.46 7.37
N GLU A 215 -10.81 22.64 7.60
CA GLU A 215 -10.96 23.37 8.85
C GLU A 215 -12.40 23.88 8.97
N ALA A 216 -12.93 24.48 7.91
CA ALA A 216 -14.31 24.93 7.87
C ALA A 216 -15.32 23.78 8.01
N ALA A 217 -15.01 22.59 7.45
CA ALA A 217 -15.84 21.39 7.59
C ALA A 217 -15.87 20.87 9.03
N PHE A 218 -14.79 21.08 9.78
CA PHE A 218 -14.65 20.66 11.17
C PHE A 218 -15.26 21.64 12.19
N ASP A 219 -15.63 22.84 11.77
CA ASP A 219 -16.22 23.87 12.60
C ASP A 219 -17.64 23.50 13.07
N GLU A 220 -18.04 24.01 14.26
CA GLU A 220 -19.39 23.83 14.80
C GLU A 220 -20.43 24.52 13.90
N GLY A 221 -21.34 23.73 13.34
CA GLY A 221 -22.44 24.22 12.48
C GLY A 221 -22.11 24.26 10.99
N ALA A 222 -20.98 23.65 10.56
CA ALA A 222 -20.71 23.41 9.15
C ALA A 222 -21.83 22.56 8.48
N PRO A 223 -22.01 22.67 7.16
CA PRO A 223 -22.88 21.76 6.41
C PRO A 223 -22.48 20.29 6.67
N ARG A 224 -23.44 19.43 7.01
CA ARG A 224 -23.18 18.01 7.26
C ARG A 224 -23.19 17.23 5.96
N LEU A 225 -22.18 16.39 5.75
CA LEU A 225 -22.11 15.49 4.59
C LEU A 225 -22.92 14.20 4.80
N PHE A 226 -23.05 13.72 6.05
CA PHE A 226 -23.76 12.49 6.38
C PHE A 226 -24.80 12.72 7.47
N ASP A 227 -25.97 12.10 7.30
CA ASP A 227 -26.92 11.88 8.37
C ASP A 227 -26.51 10.64 9.18
N ASP A 228 -26.96 10.51 10.44
CA ASP A 228 -26.52 9.46 11.37
C ASP A 228 -26.81 8.02 10.89
N ASP A 229 -27.76 7.82 9.96
CA ASP A 229 -28.13 6.53 9.40
C ASP A 229 -27.51 6.24 8.03
N GLU A 230 -26.71 7.16 7.50
CA GLU A 230 -26.07 7.02 6.20
C GLU A 230 -24.72 6.30 6.25
N VAL A 231 -24.17 6.04 7.43
CA VAL A 231 -22.89 5.33 7.62
C VAL A 231 -23.10 4.05 8.42
N GLU A 232 -22.52 2.95 7.96
CA GLU A 232 -22.41 1.69 8.69
C GLU A 232 -20.93 1.43 9.01
N ASN A 233 -20.65 0.50 9.96
CA ASN A 233 -19.31 0.24 10.45
C ASN A 233 -18.59 1.53 10.92
N GLU A 234 -19.22 2.24 11.85
CA GLU A 234 -18.68 3.50 12.38
C GLU A 234 -17.28 3.32 13.00
N ILE A 235 -16.39 4.25 12.70
CA ILE A 235 -15.01 4.23 13.13
C ILE A 235 -14.82 4.94 14.48
N VAL A 236 -13.83 4.51 15.25
CA VAL A 236 -13.51 5.11 16.55
C VAL A 236 -13.25 6.61 16.42
N GLY A 237 -13.91 7.40 17.27
CA GLY A 237 -13.75 8.85 17.30
C GLY A 237 -14.54 9.60 16.23
N HIS A 238 -15.43 8.94 15.48
CA HIS A 238 -16.31 9.62 14.54
C HIS A 238 -17.21 10.66 15.23
N ASP A 239 -17.57 11.72 14.53
CA ASP A 239 -18.49 12.76 14.93
C ASP A 239 -19.03 13.45 13.66
N TYR A 240 -20.08 12.87 13.07
CA TYR A 240 -20.64 13.35 11.80
C TYR A 240 -21.36 14.70 11.94
N GLU A 241 -21.66 15.18 13.18
CA GLU A 241 -22.12 16.57 13.35
C GLU A 241 -21.03 17.59 13.01
N ARG A 242 -19.77 17.17 13.05
CA ARG A 242 -18.58 17.97 12.70
C ARG A 242 -17.83 17.40 11.49
N ASN A 243 -18.48 16.60 10.67
CA ASN A 243 -17.88 15.90 9.51
C ASN A 243 -16.62 15.08 9.85
N ARG A 244 -16.39 14.75 11.13
CA ARG A 244 -15.25 13.95 11.54
C ARG A 244 -15.52 12.47 11.34
N MET A 245 -14.73 11.84 10.45
CA MET A 245 -14.81 10.41 10.15
C MET A 245 -14.12 9.58 11.21
N ALA A 246 -12.96 10.03 11.69
CA ALA A 246 -12.17 9.34 12.72
C ALA A 246 -11.34 10.32 13.53
N SER A 247 -10.97 9.92 14.74
CA SER A 247 -9.95 10.58 15.56
C SER A 247 -9.06 9.51 16.19
N ILE A 248 -7.77 9.62 15.99
CA ILE A 248 -6.77 8.64 16.42
C ILE A 248 -5.59 9.33 17.08
N GLY A 249 -4.85 8.61 17.90
CA GLY A 249 -3.65 9.13 18.53
C GLY A 249 -3.11 8.20 19.59
N GLY A 250 -1.96 8.56 20.12
CA GLY A 250 -1.28 7.86 21.20
C GLY A 250 -0.19 8.72 21.80
N SER A 251 0.22 8.42 23.02
CA SER A 251 1.25 9.17 23.72
C SER A 251 2.17 8.26 24.54
N LEU A 252 3.43 8.65 24.63
CA LEU A 252 4.46 8.06 25.49
C LEU A 252 5.02 9.19 26.37
N GLY A 253 5.18 8.95 27.67
CA GLY A 253 5.68 9.96 28.60
C GLY A 253 4.69 11.10 28.87
N ASP A 254 5.20 12.33 29.07
CA ASP A 254 4.43 13.54 29.39
C ASP A 254 5.01 14.75 28.63
N VAL A 255 4.52 14.97 27.41
CA VAL A 255 5.00 16.06 26.54
C VAL A 255 4.74 17.44 27.12
N GLU A 256 3.59 17.64 27.81
CA GLU A 256 3.25 18.93 28.41
C GLU A 256 4.25 19.29 29.52
N ALA A 257 4.62 18.31 30.36
CA ALA A 257 5.65 18.53 31.37
C ALA A 257 7.01 18.85 30.75
N ALA A 258 7.36 18.28 29.62
CA ALA A 258 8.59 18.59 28.87
C ALA A 258 8.54 19.99 28.24
N PHE A 259 7.41 20.43 27.69
CA PHE A 259 7.22 21.78 27.15
C PHE A 259 7.26 22.88 28.25
N ASP A 260 6.86 22.56 29.46
CA ASP A 260 6.84 23.51 30.61
C ASP A 260 8.20 23.60 31.34
N ARG A 261 9.24 22.85 30.92
CA ARG A 261 10.58 22.90 31.56
C ARG A 261 11.28 24.24 31.32
N GLU A 262 11.99 24.72 32.34
CA GLU A 262 12.77 25.99 32.28
C GLU A 262 14.08 25.86 31.44
N ASP A 263 14.57 24.61 31.23
CA ASP A 263 15.83 24.30 30.54
C ASP A 263 15.64 23.76 29.13
N THR A 264 14.44 23.86 28.58
CA THR A 264 14.12 23.51 27.18
C THR A 264 13.65 24.74 26.41
N THR A 265 13.99 24.77 25.10
CA THR A 265 13.39 25.68 24.12
C THR A 265 12.31 24.92 23.35
N VAL A 266 11.15 25.55 23.23
CA VAL A 266 10.02 24.96 22.46
C VAL A 266 10.01 25.56 21.07
N HIS A 267 9.98 24.69 20.06
CA HIS A 267 9.84 25.03 18.66
C HIS A 267 8.50 24.48 18.12
N GLU A 268 7.88 25.18 17.19
CA GLU A 268 6.61 24.79 16.58
C GLU A 268 6.60 25.20 15.10
N SER A 269 6.09 24.32 14.23
CA SER A 269 5.92 24.59 12.82
C SER A 269 4.68 23.92 12.26
N GLU A 270 4.16 24.44 11.15
CA GLU A 270 3.00 23.94 10.44
C GLU A 270 3.34 23.68 8.98
N TRP A 271 2.84 22.58 8.45
CA TRP A 271 3.17 22.06 7.13
C TRP A 271 1.89 21.66 6.40
N GLU A 272 1.84 21.93 5.11
CA GLU A 272 0.68 21.63 4.28
C GLU A 272 1.09 20.77 3.07
N THR A 273 0.25 19.77 2.77
CA THR A 273 0.42 18.91 1.59
C THR A 273 -0.80 18.96 0.69
N VAL A 274 -0.57 18.80 -0.61
CA VAL A 274 -1.62 18.86 -1.62
C VAL A 274 -2.22 17.49 -1.93
N ARG A 275 -3.30 17.51 -2.68
CA ARG A 275 -3.91 16.33 -3.29
C ARG A 275 -3.11 15.89 -4.51
N GLN A 276 -2.43 14.75 -4.42
CA GLN A 276 -1.62 14.18 -5.49
C GLN A 276 -2.34 12.99 -6.14
N SER A 277 -2.43 12.94 -7.48
CA SER A 277 -2.94 11.80 -8.23
C SER A 277 -1.90 10.69 -8.35
N HIS A 278 -2.36 9.45 -8.47
CA HIS A 278 -1.50 8.31 -8.84
C HIS A 278 -0.97 8.40 -10.27
N ALA A 279 -1.66 9.15 -11.12
CA ALA A 279 -1.32 9.40 -12.52
C ALA A 279 -0.97 8.10 -13.30
N ASN A 280 -1.68 7.00 -13.00
CA ASN A 280 -1.47 5.71 -13.65
C ASN A 280 -1.57 5.82 -15.16
N LEU A 281 -0.61 5.21 -15.89
CA LEU A 281 -0.67 5.20 -17.36
C LEU A 281 -1.88 4.37 -17.85
N GLU A 282 -2.13 3.20 -17.23
CA GLU A 282 -3.37 2.43 -17.39
C GLU A 282 -4.43 2.99 -16.45
N PRO A 283 -5.56 3.55 -16.96
CA PRO A 283 -6.68 3.97 -16.13
C PRO A 283 -7.29 2.81 -15.34
N HIS A 284 -8.13 3.11 -14.37
CA HIS A 284 -8.95 2.08 -13.73
C HIS A 284 -9.86 1.42 -14.77
N THR A 285 -9.71 0.11 -14.94
CA THR A 285 -10.42 -0.66 -15.95
C THR A 285 -10.90 -1.97 -15.37
N SER A 286 -12.16 -2.31 -15.61
CA SER A 286 -12.79 -3.57 -15.18
C SER A 286 -13.68 -4.14 -16.29
N LEU A 287 -13.60 -5.45 -16.49
CA LEU A 287 -14.44 -6.23 -17.37
C LEU A 287 -15.20 -7.28 -16.55
N ALA A 288 -16.52 -7.29 -16.63
CA ALA A 288 -17.37 -8.26 -15.95
C ALA A 288 -18.16 -9.11 -16.95
N TYR A 289 -18.29 -10.41 -16.69
CA TYR A 289 -19.13 -11.32 -17.46
C TYR A 289 -19.54 -12.53 -16.64
N THR A 290 -20.57 -13.25 -17.08
CA THR A 290 -20.94 -14.57 -16.54
C THR A 290 -20.37 -15.65 -17.43
N ASP A 291 -19.66 -16.63 -16.87
CA ASP A 291 -19.05 -17.74 -17.59
C ASP A 291 -20.06 -18.88 -17.90
N GLU A 292 -19.59 -19.95 -18.54
CA GLU A 292 -20.40 -21.13 -18.91
C GLU A 292 -20.91 -21.97 -17.74
N ASP A 293 -20.35 -21.74 -16.54
CA ASP A 293 -20.74 -22.40 -15.29
C ASP A 293 -21.66 -21.50 -14.42
N ASP A 294 -22.22 -20.44 -15.00
CA ASP A 294 -23.06 -19.43 -14.34
C ASP A 294 -22.32 -18.67 -13.21
N ARG A 295 -20.97 -18.54 -13.29
CA ARG A 295 -20.17 -17.81 -12.33
C ARG A 295 -19.82 -16.42 -12.87
N HIS A 296 -19.73 -15.47 -11.96
CA HIS A 296 -19.35 -14.10 -12.32
C HIS A 296 -17.84 -13.94 -12.33
N VAL A 297 -17.30 -13.47 -13.45
CA VAL A 297 -15.87 -13.28 -13.66
C VAL A 297 -15.57 -11.79 -13.81
N LEU A 298 -14.62 -11.32 -13.02
CA LEU A 298 -14.04 -9.99 -13.10
C LEU A 298 -12.60 -10.09 -13.60
N VAL A 299 -12.32 -9.47 -14.72
CA VAL A 299 -10.97 -9.19 -15.20
C VAL A 299 -10.70 -7.73 -14.89
N THR A 300 -9.81 -7.44 -13.96
CA THR A 300 -9.68 -6.07 -13.46
C THR A 300 -8.24 -5.68 -13.14
N SER A 301 -7.94 -4.42 -13.33
CA SER A 301 -6.65 -3.79 -13.00
C SER A 301 -6.61 -3.50 -11.49
N THR A 302 -6.33 -4.53 -10.68
CA THR A 302 -6.38 -4.47 -9.21
C THR A 302 -5.08 -4.93 -8.55
N GLN A 303 -4.75 -4.35 -7.39
CA GLN A 303 -3.69 -4.78 -6.48
C GLN A 303 -4.15 -5.88 -5.51
N VAL A 304 -5.47 -6.07 -5.35
CA VAL A 304 -6.08 -6.84 -4.26
C VAL A 304 -7.18 -7.80 -4.74
N PRO A 305 -6.89 -8.76 -5.64
CA PRO A 305 -7.92 -9.57 -6.28
C PRO A 305 -8.77 -10.37 -5.30
N ASN A 306 -8.22 -10.87 -4.21
CA ASN A 306 -8.96 -11.62 -3.19
C ASN A 306 -9.88 -10.70 -2.35
N HIS A 307 -9.45 -9.48 -2.05
CA HIS A 307 -10.30 -8.48 -1.40
C HIS A 307 -11.42 -8.02 -2.32
N THR A 308 -11.10 -7.70 -3.58
CA THR A 308 -12.10 -7.36 -4.61
C THR A 308 -13.15 -8.48 -4.73
N ARG A 309 -12.73 -9.76 -4.80
CA ARG A 309 -13.64 -10.90 -4.82
C ARG A 309 -14.57 -10.91 -3.59
N ARG A 310 -14.03 -10.72 -2.39
CA ARG A 310 -14.80 -10.70 -1.15
C ARG A 310 -15.80 -9.54 -1.13
N GLN A 311 -15.37 -8.34 -1.47
CA GLN A 311 -16.19 -7.13 -1.45
C GLN A 311 -17.33 -7.21 -2.47
N VAL A 312 -17.05 -7.64 -3.70
CA VAL A 312 -18.09 -7.86 -4.75
C VAL A 312 -19.09 -8.93 -4.30
N ALA A 313 -18.61 -10.06 -3.76
CA ALA A 313 -19.49 -11.12 -3.28
C ALA A 313 -20.41 -10.64 -2.15
N HIS A 314 -19.90 -9.82 -1.24
CA HIS A 314 -20.68 -9.23 -0.15
C HIS A 314 -21.70 -8.20 -0.68
N LEU A 315 -21.23 -7.28 -1.53
CA LEU A 315 -22.06 -6.18 -2.07
C LEU A 315 -23.26 -6.70 -2.88
N PHE A 316 -23.04 -7.73 -3.72
CA PHE A 316 -24.08 -8.32 -4.56
C PHE A 316 -24.82 -9.48 -3.90
N ASP A 317 -24.58 -9.79 -2.61
CA ASP A 317 -25.16 -10.90 -1.84
C ASP A 317 -25.07 -12.26 -2.58
N VAL A 318 -23.91 -12.54 -3.20
CA VAL A 318 -23.63 -13.80 -3.88
C VAL A 318 -22.54 -14.59 -3.15
N PRO A 319 -22.59 -15.94 -3.17
CA PRO A 319 -21.53 -16.73 -2.56
C PRO A 319 -20.16 -16.44 -3.17
N ILE A 320 -19.13 -16.33 -2.33
CA ILE A 320 -17.76 -16.01 -2.78
C ILE A 320 -17.20 -17.02 -3.79
N ARG A 321 -17.68 -18.28 -3.78
CA ARG A 321 -17.32 -19.33 -4.76
C ARG A 321 -17.85 -19.05 -6.16
N ASP A 322 -18.87 -18.20 -6.29
CA ASP A 322 -19.51 -17.86 -7.56
C ASP A 322 -18.87 -16.61 -8.21
N ILE A 323 -17.86 -16.02 -7.53
CA ILE A 323 -17.05 -14.91 -8.04
C ILE A 323 -15.62 -15.40 -8.33
N ARG A 324 -15.12 -15.11 -9.52
CA ARG A 324 -13.72 -15.22 -9.89
C ARG A 324 -13.17 -13.84 -10.23
N VAL A 325 -12.02 -13.50 -9.65
CA VAL A 325 -11.27 -12.30 -10.00
C VAL A 325 -9.91 -12.71 -10.56
N THR A 326 -9.56 -12.16 -11.70
CA THR A 326 -8.26 -12.37 -12.33
C THR A 326 -7.65 -11.04 -12.72
N LYS A 327 -6.38 -10.89 -12.43
CA LYS A 327 -5.57 -9.70 -12.68
C LYS A 327 -4.66 -9.95 -13.88
N PRO A 328 -4.81 -9.21 -15.00
CA PRO A 328 -3.82 -9.18 -16.10
C PRO A 328 -2.55 -8.39 -15.72
N ALA A 329 -1.75 -7.96 -16.69
CA ALA A 329 -0.73 -6.95 -16.43
C ALA A 329 -1.38 -5.67 -15.90
N VAL A 330 -0.71 -4.96 -14.98
CA VAL A 330 -1.19 -3.72 -14.38
C VAL A 330 -0.26 -2.57 -14.81
N GLY A 331 -0.81 -1.57 -15.44
CA GLY A 331 -0.09 -0.40 -15.96
C GLY A 331 0.05 0.73 -14.94
N GLY A 332 0.51 0.39 -13.72
CA GLY A 332 0.64 1.28 -12.57
C GLY A 332 -0.52 1.13 -11.59
N GLY A 333 -0.21 1.21 -10.31
CA GLY A 333 -1.20 1.11 -9.23
C GLY A 333 -0.92 2.11 -8.12
N PHE A 334 0.27 2.08 -7.55
CA PHE A 334 0.79 3.00 -6.53
C PHE A 334 -0.12 3.19 -5.31
N GLY A 335 -1.08 2.27 -5.08
CA GLY A 335 -2.13 2.36 -4.07
C GLY A 335 -3.52 2.68 -4.64
N GLY A 336 -3.63 3.37 -5.78
CA GLY A 336 -4.92 3.71 -6.41
C GLY A 336 -5.80 2.51 -6.73
N LYS A 337 -5.17 1.40 -7.08
CA LYS A 337 -5.83 0.12 -7.39
C LYS A 337 -5.87 -0.87 -6.21
N GLN A 338 -5.60 -0.39 -4.99
CA GLN A 338 -5.72 -1.15 -3.73
C GLN A 338 -7.18 -1.18 -3.21
N ALA A 339 -8.12 -0.77 -3.99
CA ALA A 339 -9.51 -0.63 -3.59
C ALA A 339 -10.42 -1.19 -4.67
N MET A 340 -11.67 -1.49 -4.32
CA MET A 340 -12.75 -1.77 -5.29
C MET A 340 -13.25 -0.42 -5.82
N VAL A 341 -12.92 -0.08 -7.08
CA VAL A 341 -13.19 1.25 -7.66
C VAL A 341 -14.24 1.17 -8.76
N THR A 342 -13.92 0.47 -9.85
CA THR A 342 -14.76 0.42 -11.05
C THR A 342 -15.58 -0.86 -11.15
N GLU A 343 -15.23 -1.91 -10.42
CA GLU A 343 -15.76 -3.26 -10.54
C GLU A 343 -17.29 -3.38 -10.33
N PRO A 344 -17.94 -2.63 -9.42
CA PRO A 344 -19.38 -2.73 -9.22
C PRO A 344 -20.22 -2.33 -10.45
N ILE A 345 -19.77 -1.35 -11.23
CA ILE A 345 -20.50 -0.82 -12.38
C ILE A 345 -20.62 -1.86 -13.50
N PRO A 346 -19.54 -2.42 -14.08
CA PRO A 346 -19.67 -3.43 -15.12
C PRO A 346 -20.29 -4.73 -14.59
N MET A 347 -20.17 -5.04 -13.31
CA MET A 347 -20.85 -6.19 -12.71
C MET A 347 -22.38 -6.00 -12.75
N ALA A 348 -22.92 -4.88 -12.28
CA ALA A 348 -24.33 -4.58 -12.33
C ALA A 348 -24.86 -4.55 -13.77
N LEU A 349 -24.16 -3.89 -14.68
CA LEU A 349 -24.52 -3.81 -16.10
C LEU A 349 -24.44 -5.17 -16.80
N SER A 350 -23.49 -6.03 -16.41
CA SER A 350 -23.42 -7.40 -16.95
C SER A 350 -24.60 -8.26 -16.50
N LEU A 351 -25.06 -8.11 -15.28
CA LEU A 351 -26.28 -8.76 -14.76
C LEU A 351 -27.51 -8.27 -15.51
N ALA A 352 -27.66 -6.97 -15.73
CA ALA A 352 -28.80 -6.38 -16.42
C ALA A 352 -28.88 -6.77 -17.91
N THR A 353 -27.74 -6.88 -18.56
CA THR A 353 -27.70 -7.12 -20.04
C THR A 353 -27.50 -8.59 -20.41
N GLY A 354 -26.98 -9.42 -19.50
CA GLY A 354 -26.50 -10.77 -19.79
C GLY A 354 -25.32 -10.80 -20.75
N ARG A 355 -24.54 -9.71 -20.85
CA ARG A 355 -23.42 -9.53 -21.76
C ARG A 355 -22.13 -9.31 -20.98
N PRO A 356 -20.96 -9.61 -21.58
CA PRO A 356 -19.71 -9.03 -21.11
C PRO A 356 -19.77 -7.50 -21.19
N VAL A 357 -19.34 -6.83 -20.12
CA VAL A 357 -19.31 -5.36 -20.03
C VAL A 357 -17.93 -4.91 -19.60
N VAL A 358 -17.33 -3.98 -20.34
CA VAL A 358 -16.09 -3.31 -19.97
C VAL A 358 -16.38 -1.86 -19.56
N TYR A 359 -15.78 -1.43 -18.46
CA TYR A 359 -15.70 -0.03 -18.05
C TYR A 359 -14.23 0.35 -17.95
N GLU A 360 -13.83 1.38 -18.68
CA GLU A 360 -12.52 2.01 -18.64
C GLU A 360 -12.72 3.48 -18.31
N ALA A 361 -12.17 3.94 -17.18
CA ALA A 361 -12.29 5.32 -16.75
C ALA A 361 -11.57 6.27 -17.70
N GLY A 362 -12.19 7.41 -18.01
CA GLY A 362 -11.54 8.50 -18.74
C GLY A 362 -10.41 9.14 -17.95
N ARG A 363 -9.49 9.84 -18.61
CA ARG A 363 -8.40 10.55 -17.93
C ARG A 363 -8.92 11.70 -17.07
N ASP A 364 -9.96 12.36 -17.49
CA ASP A 364 -10.70 13.37 -16.75
C ASP A 364 -11.39 12.78 -15.51
N GLU A 365 -11.92 11.57 -15.60
CA GLU A 365 -12.46 10.85 -14.45
C GLU A 365 -11.34 10.46 -13.46
N GLU A 366 -10.16 10.05 -13.94
CA GLU A 366 -9.00 9.71 -13.09
C GLU A 366 -8.56 10.90 -12.22
N PHE A 367 -8.55 12.12 -12.76
CA PHE A 367 -8.22 13.32 -12.01
C PHE A 367 -9.38 13.92 -11.21
N GLY A 368 -10.60 13.87 -11.75
CA GLY A 368 -11.76 14.58 -11.19
C GLY A 368 -12.67 13.74 -10.31
N ALA A 369 -12.61 12.40 -10.37
CA ALA A 369 -13.57 11.53 -9.69
C ALA A 369 -12.95 10.32 -9.00
N MET A 370 -11.71 9.95 -9.32
CA MET A 370 -11.02 8.83 -8.67
C MET A 370 -10.24 9.28 -7.44
N ARG A 371 -9.47 8.38 -6.85
CA ARG A 371 -8.75 8.59 -5.61
C ARG A 371 -7.43 9.36 -5.80
N SER A 372 -6.99 9.97 -4.71
CA SER A 372 -5.74 10.70 -4.65
C SER A 372 -5.08 10.55 -3.27
N ARG A 373 -3.85 11.04 -3.10
CA ARG A 373 -3.23 11.23 -1.79
C ARG A 373 -4.06 12.18 -0.94
N HIS A 374 -4.15 11.90 0.36
CA HIS A 374 -4.81 12.78 1.34
C HIS A 374 -4.04 14.10 1.45
N PRO A 375 -4.64 15.26 1.15
CA PRO A 375 -4.08 16.54 1.58
C PRO A 375 -4.22 16.67 3.09
N MET A 376 -3.19 17.20 3.74
CA MET A 376 -3.12 17.29 5.20
C MET A 376 -2.46 18.57 5.65
N GLN A 377 -2.93 19.08 6.78
CA GLN A 377 -2.24 20.06 7.61
C GLN A 377 -1.60 19.31 8.77
N VAL A 378 -0.29 19.46 8.96
CA VAL A 378 0.47 18.75 9.97
C VAL A 378 1.29 19.73 10.80
N ARG A 379 1.10 19.73 12.11
CA ARG A 379 1.88 20.55 13.05
C ARG A 379 2.88 19.68 13.78
N ALA A 380 4.12 20.16 13.84
CA ALA A 380 5.18 19.57 14.62
C ALA A 380 5.61 20.53 15.74
N LYS A 381 5.81 19.98 16.95
CA LYS A 381 6.26 20.74 18.11
C LYS A 381 7.27 19.92 18.88
N THR A 382 8.38 20.57 19.28
CA THR A 382 9.46 19.92 20.04
C THR A 382 9.90 20.73 21.22
N ALA A 383 10.46 20.06 22.24
CA ALA A 383 11.20 20.67 23.35
C ALA A 383 12.65 20.18 23.31
N VAL A 384 13.61 21.09 23.21
CA VAL A 384 15.03 20.78 23.06
C VAL A 384 15.84 21.53 24.12
N THR A 385 16.79 20.85 24.78
CA THR A 385 17.69 21.49 25.76
C THR A 385 18.77 22.33 25.09
N ASP A 386 19.44 23.21 25.85
CA ASP A 386 20.57 23.99 25.33
C ASP A 386 21.75 23.10 24.86
N ASP A 387 21.85 21.88 25.35
CA ASP A 387 22.87 20.89 24.96
C ASP A 387 22.48 20.06 23.73
N GLY A 388 21.22 20.20 23.24
CA GLY A 388 20.71 19.54 22.05
C GLY A 388 19.89 18.25 22.28
N ASP A 389 19.60 17.92 23.55
CA ASP A 389 18.77 16.75 23.87
C ASP A 389 17.31 17.02 23.47
N LEU A 390 16.74 16.16 22.63
CA LEU A 390 15.34 16.20 22.19
C LEU A 390 14.45 15.54 23.27
N GLU A 391 13.79 16.34 24.08
CA GLU A 391 13.04 15.90 25.26
C GLU A 391 11.58 15.58 24.97
N ALA A 392 10.99 16.20 23.96
CA ALA A 392 9.64 15.90 23.53
C ALA A 392 9.42 16.15 22.03
N VAL A 393 8.55 15.35 21.43
CA VAL A 393 8.02 15.53 20.08
C VAL A 393 6.51 15.36 20.11
N GLN A 394 5.78 16.32 19.54
CA GLN A 394 4.34 16.23 19.32
C GLN A 394 4.04 16.45 17.83
N ILE A 395 3.21 15.58 17.25
CA ILE A 395 2.68 15.72 15.90
C ILE A 395 1.15 15.75 15.98
N THR A 396 0.54 16.75 15.37
CA THR A 396 -0.92 16.79 15.18
C THR A 396 -1.26 16.95 13.71
N ALA A 397 -2.29 16.25 13.22
CA ALA A 397 -2.68 16.29 11.83
C ALA A 397 -4.18 16.47 11.63
N LEU A 398 -4.56 17.26 10.64
CA LEU A 398 -5.91 17.31 10.08
C LEU A 398 -5.86 16.74 8.65
N SER A 399 -6.50 15.59 8.45
CA SER A 399 -6.50 14.86 7.18
C SER A 399 -7.84 15.03 6.47
N ASN A 400 -7.82 15.52 5.23
CA ASN A 400 -9.01 15.60 4.40
C ASN A 400 -9.20 14.27 3.63
N THR A 401 -10.27 13.52 3.95
CA THR A 401 -10.61 12.26 3.27
C THR A 401 -11.52 12.46 2.04
N GLY A 402 -11.98 13.68 1.78
CA GLY A 402 -12.98 13.96 0.76
C GLY A 402 -14.36 13.42 1.16
N ALA A 403 -15.18 13.11 0.17
CA ALA A 403 -16.58 12.75 0.37
C ALA A 403 -16.81 11.43 1.12
N TYR A 404 -15.87 10.49 1.07
CA TYR A 404 -16.01 9.16 1.65
C TYR A 404 -14.79 8.75 2.47
N GLY A 405 -15.01 7.92 3.52
CA GLY A 405 -14.00 7.61 4.51
C GLY A 405 -12.87 6.70 4.03
N SER A 406 -13.17 5.70 3.21
CA SER A 406 -12.19 4.80 2.59
C SER A 406 -10.99 4.46 3.51
N HIS A 407 -9.76 4.79 3.11
CA HIS A 407 -8.51 4.57 3.84
C HIS A 407 -8.17 5.66 4.89
N GLY A 408 -9.04 6.65 5.10
CA GLY A 408 -8.71 7.88 5.85
C GLY A 408 -8.12 7.65 7.23
N MET A 409 -8.70 6.73 8.05
CA MET A 409 -8.21 6.45 9.40
C MET A 409 -6.79 5.89 9.40
N THR A 410 -6.53 4.86 8.60
CA THR A 410 -5.24 4.18 8.59
C THR A 410 -4.14 5.03 7.96
N VAL A 411 -4.47 5.81 6.91
CA VAL A 411 -3.54 6.81 6.34
C VAL A 411 -3.17 7.88 7.37
N ALA A 412 -4.14 8.42 8.10
CA ALA A 412 -3.88 9.41 9.14
C ALA A 412 -3.05 8.83 10.29
N GLY A 413 -3.27 7.56 10.68
CA GLY A 413 -2.47 6.86 11.67
C GLY A 413 -0.98 6.77 11.30
N ASN A 414 -0.70 6.58 10.02
CA ASN A 414 0.67 6.46 9.53
C ASN A 414 1.43 7.79 9.47
N VAL A 415 0.78 8.92 9.61
CA VAL A 415 1.44 10.23 9.82
C VAL A 415 2.32 10.21 11.08
N GLY A 416 1.89 9.51 12.12
CA GLY A 416 2.65 9.33 13.35
C GLY A 416 3.43 8.03 13.40
N SER A 417 2.78 6.89 13.11
CA SER A 417 3.34 5.54 13.34
C SER A 417 4.52 5.16 12.44
N LYS A 418 4.83 5.94 11.41
CA LYS A 418 5.99 5.69 10.54
C LYS A 418 7.18 6.62 10.83
N PRO A 419 7.04 7.96 10.90
CA PRO A 419 8.18 8.82 11.18
C PRO A 419 8.58 8.87 12.66
N LEU A 420 7.64 8.88 13.62
CA LEU A 420 7.97 9.01 15.05
C LEU A 420 8.83 7.86 15.60
N PRO A 421 8.62 6.58 15.23
CA PRO A 421 9.49 5.49 15.66
C PRO A 421 10.96 5.69 15.33
N LEU A 422 11.28 6.40 14.25
CA LEU A 422 12.65 6.70 13.88
C LEU A 422 13.41 7.39 15.04
N TYR A 423 12.70 8.17 15.86
CA TYR A 423 13.20 8.90 17.02
C TYR A 423 12.73 8.29 18.35
N SER A 424 12.68 6.95 18.45
CA SER A 424 12.20 6.22 19.64
C SER A 424 13.03 6.42 20.90
N LYS A 425 14.21 7.05 20.80
CA LYS A 425 15.03 7.45 21.95
C LYS A 425 14.48 8.70 22.68
N VAL A 426 13.52 9.42 22.06
CA VAL A 426 12.87 10.59 22.66
C VAL A 426 11.92 10.12 23.78
N PRO A 427 12.04 10.65 25.02
CA PRO A 427 11.31 10.12 26.17
C PRO A 427 9.83 10.51 26.21
N ASN A 428 9.43 11.59 25.51
CA ASN A 428 8.05 12.06 25.52
C ASN A 428 7.58 12.30 24.10
N ILE A 429 6.59 11.52 23.67
CA ILE A 429 6.03 11.59 22.32
C ILE A 429 4.51 11.64 22.41
N ASP A 430 3.88 12.52 21.62
CA ASP A 430 2.45 12.62 21.50
C ASP A 430 2.05 12.74 20.02
N PHE A 431 1.01 12.03 19.65
CA PHE A 431 0.44 12.06 18.31
C PHE A 431 -1.08 12.13 18.36
N ALA A 432 -1.66 12.98 17.54
CA ALA A 432 -3.10 13.02 17.31
C ALA A 432 -3.42 13.37 15.85
N ALA A 433 -4.43 12.73 15.29
CA ALA A 433 -4.93 13.05 13.96
C ALA A 433 -6.45 12.98 13.92
N ASP A 434 -7.07 13.99 13.33
CA ASP A 434 -8.48 14.02 12.97
C ASP A 434 -8.62 13.84 11.44
N VAL A 435 -9.60 13.04 11.03
CA VAL A 435 -9.93 12.79 9.63
C VAL A 435 -11.31 13.40 9.34
N VAL A 436 -11.38 14.26 8.34
CA VAL A 436 -12.56 15.09 8.07
C VAL A 436 -13.08 14.87 6.66
N HIS A 437 -14.40 14.75 6.52
CA HIS A 437 -15.10 14.73 5.24
C HIS A 437 -15.25 16.14 4.67
N THR A 438 -15.09 16.25 3.35
CA THR A 438 -15.38 17.46 2.57
C THR A 438 -16.09 17.11 1.26
N ASN A 439 -16.71 18.08 0.60
CA ASN A 439 -17.37 17.89 -0.70
C ASN A 439 -16.38 17.87 -1.88
N THR A 440 -15.25 17.18 -1.70
CA THR A 440 -14.25 16.92 -2.75
C THR A 440 -14.20 15.43 -3.07
N PRO A 441 -13.64 15.00 -4.20
CA PRO A 441 -13.46 13.58 -4.50
C PRO A 441 -12.78 12.85 -3.35
N GLN A 442 -13.12 11.57 -3.16
CA GLN A 442 -12.54 10.76 -2.11
C GLN A 442 -11.02 10.61 -2.25
N THR A 443 -10.33 10.55 -1.14
CA THR A 443 -8.92 10.19 -1.09
C THR A 443 -8.76 8.68 -0.85
N GLY A 444 -7.55 8.17 -0.90
CA GLY A 444 -7.29 6.74 -0.73
C GLY A 444 -5.84 6.41 -0.46
N ALA A 445 -5.52 5.14 -0.63
CA ALA A 445 -4.15 4.66 -0.51
C ALA A 445 -3.29 5.26 -1.63
N MET A 446 -2.14 5.79 -1.28
CA MET A 446 -1.09 6.17 -2.23
C MET A 446 0.28 5.92 -1.61
N ARG A 447 1.25 5.51 -2.41
CA ARG A 447 2.61 5.12 -2.04
C ARG A 447 3.17 5.95 -0.90
N GLY A 448 3.60 5.30 0.19
CA GLY A 448 3.99 5.92 1.46
C GLY A 448 2.87 6.04 2.50
N TYR A 449 1.59 6.12 2.11
CA TYR A 449 0.39 5.92 2.93
C TYR A 449 0.35 6.72 4.24
N GLY A 450 0.47 8.05 4.16
CA GLY A 450 0.52 8.96 5.32
C GLY A 450 1.93 9.29 5.82
N ALA A 451 2.88 8.38 5.64
CA ALA A 451 4.26 8.62 6.04
C ALA A 451 4.92 9.82 5.33
N PRO A 452 4.69 10.09 4.02
CA PRO A 452 5.27 11.27 3.39
C PRO A 452 4.88 12.59 4.06
N GLN A 453 3.61 12.73 4.46
CA GLN A 453 3.09 13.91 5.13
C GLN A 453 3.70 14.09 6.54
N GLY A 454 3.76 12.98 7.30
CA GLY A 454 4.37 12.99 8.63
C GLY A 454 5.88 13.22 8.60
N THR A 455 6.57 12.61 7.64
CA THR A 455 8.01 12.79 7.44
C THR A 455 8.34 14.20 6.99
N LEU A 456 7.53 14.80 6.09
CA LEU A 456 7.69 16.20 5.68
C LEU A 456 7.68 17.10 6.91
N ALA A 457 6.67 16.97 7.76
CA ALA A 457 6.53 17.82 8.94
C ALA A 457 7.64 17.60 9.96
N LEU A 458 7.95 16.33 10.30
CA LEU A 458 8.93 16.01 11.33
C LEU A 458 10.36 16.36 10.88
N GLU A 459 10.78 15.93 9.71
CA GLU A 459 12.14 16.11 9.21
C GLU A 459 12.46 17.56 8.84
N GLY A 460 11.48 18.26 8.27
CA GLY A 460 11.61 19.70 8.01
C GLY A 460 11.66 20.52 9.30
N HIS A 461 10.85 20.12 10.32
CA HIS A 461 10.88 20.75 11.65
C HIS A 461 12.20 20.54 12.37
N LEU A 462 12.72 19.31 12.42
CA LEU A 462 13.99 18.99 13.07
C LEU A 462 15.18 19.69 12.41
N ASP A 463 15.13 19.87 11.09
CA ASP A 463 16.14 20.65 10.37
C ASP A 463 16.14 22.13 10.79
N GLU A 464 14.95 22.73 10.89
CA GLU A 464 14.83 24.14 11.35
C GLU A 464 15.33 24.29 12.77
N VAL A 465 14.96 23.37 13.67
CA VAL A 465 15.41 23.35 15.06
C VAL A 465 16.94 23.27 15.15
N ALA A 466 17.56 22.35 14.39
CA ALA A 466 19.02 22.23 14.36
C ALA A 466 19.70 23.54 13.94
N HIS A 467 19.18 24.17 12.89
CA HIS A 467 19.72 25.45 12.40
C HIS A 467 19.51 26.61 13.38
N GLU A 468 18.32 26.77 13.99
CA GLU A 468 18.03 27.81 14.95
C GLU A 468 18.90 27.71 16.20
N MET A 469 19.18 26.47 16.65
CA MET A 469 20.00 26.19 17.80
C MET A 469 21.51 26.12 17.47
N GLY A 470 21.88 26.10 16.18
CA GLY A 470 23.28 26.10 15.72
C GLY A 470 23.94 24.73 15.76
N PHE A 471 23.17 23.65 15.69
CA PHE A 471 23.64 22.26 15.55
C PHE A 471 23.83 21.87 14.08
N ASP A 472 24.72 20.91 13.85
CA ASP A 472 24.77 20.23 12.55
C ASP A 472 23.52 19.37 12.37
N PRO A 473 22.76 19.51 11.27
CA PRO A 473 21.48 18.82 11.12
C PRO A 473 21.60 17.29 11.00
N ILE A 474 22.73 16.77 10.53
CA ILE A 474 23.01 15.32 10.48
C ILE A 474 23.30 14.80 11.88
N GLU A 475 24.25 15.44 12.62
CA GLU A 475 24.64 15.02 13.95
C GLU A 475 23.47 15.15 14.96
N PHE A 476 22.66 16.22 14.84
CA PHE A 476 21.48 16.39 15.67
C PHE A 476 20.49 15.21 15.53
N ARG A 477 20.26 14.71 14.30
CA ARG A 477 19.43 13.54 14.09
C ARG A 477 20.08 12.25 14.60
N ARG A 478 21.42 12.11 14.37
CA ARG A 478 22.20 10.92 14.76
C ARG A 478 22.13 10.64 16.25
N ASP A 479 22.12 11.67 17.07
CA ASP A 479 22.05 11.53 18.54
C ASP A 479 20.70 10.96 19.02
N HIS A 480 19.64 11.02 18.17
CA HIS A 480 18.27 10.68 18.58
C HIS A 480 17.61 9.53 17.82
N TYR A 481 18.13 9.13 16.65
CA TYR A 481 17.48 8.06 15.89
C TYR A 481 17.79 6.66 16.41
N MET A 482 16.92 5.71 16.06
CA MET A 482 17.00 4.33 16.50
C MET A 482 18.19 3.57 15.89
N GLU A 483 18.61 2.51 16.59
CA GLU A 483 19.65 1.58 16.20
C GLU A 483 19.19 0.14 16.32
N SER A 484 20.00 -0.82 15.80
CA SER A 484 19.74 -2.24 16.03
C SER A 484 19.76 -2.58 17.52
N GLY A 485 18.72 -3.25 17.99
CA GLY A 485 18.52 -3.62 19.39
C GLY A 485 17.55 -2.70 20.15
N ASP A 486 17.26 -1.51 19.63
CA ASP A 486 16.28 -0.60 20.24
C ASP A 486 14.86 -1.19 20.19
N LEU A 487 14.06 -0.80 21.18
CA LEU A 487 12.64 -1.16 21.24
C LEU A 487 11.81 -0.03 20.62
N ASP A 488 10.99 -0.38 19.64
CA ASP A 488 9.99 0.52 19.06
C ASP A 488 8.65 0.29 19.77
N GLU A 489 8.36 1.11 20.78
CA GLU A 489 7.09 1.10 21.51
C GLU A 489 6.02 1.95 20.82
N ILE A 490 6.43 2.86 19.93
CA ILE A 490 5.59 3.93 19.39
C ILE A 490 4.69 3.40 18.30
N ALA A 491 5.20 2.59 17.41
CA ALA A 491 4.45 2.07 16.27
C ALA A 491 3.15 1.36 16.70
N GLY A 492 3.20 0.57 17.77
CA GLY A 492 2.02 -0.13 18.31
C GLY A 492 1.03 0.76 19.05
N MET A 493 1.46 1.93 19.54
CA MET A 493 0.62 2.85 20.32
C MET A 493 -0.27 3.73 19.43
N MET A 494 0.12 3.95 18.18
CA MET A 494 -0.51 4.92 17.28
C MET A 494 -1.78 4.41 16.58
N GLY A 495 -2.23 3.19 16.89
CA GLY A 495 -3.44 2.60 16.28
C GLY A 495 -3.35 2.38 14.77
N GLY A 496 -2.17 2.52 14.20
CA GLY A 496 -1.87 2.30 12.79
C GLY A 496 -1.39 0.87 12.51
N GLU A 497 -0.77 0.70 11.36
CA GLU A 497 -0.17 -0.55 10.90
C GLU A 497 1.18 -0.86 11.60
N GLY A 498 1.26 -0.66 12.91
CA GLY A 498 2.46 -0.85 13.70
C GLY A 498 2.23 -1.79 14.88
N ALA A 499 3.30 -2.38 15.37
CA ALA A 499 3.32 -3.17 16.58
C ALA A 499 4.58 -2.85 17.38
N GLU A 500 4.52 -2.95 18.70
CA GLU A 500 5.72 -2.91 19.54
C GLU A 500 6.70 -3.98 19.07
N ARG A 501 7.91 -3.57 18.77
CA ARG A 501 8.90 -4.48 18.18
C ARG A 501 10.32 -4.09 18.56
N ARG A 502 11.21 -5.06 18.56
CA ARG A 502 12.65 -4.82 18.67
C ARG A 502 13.27 -4.75 17.27
N ILE A 503 14.08 -3.71 17.02
CA ILE A 503 14.76 -3.50 15.75
C ILE A 503 15.89 -4.52 15.61
N ARG A 504 15.75 -5.48 14.68
CA ARG A 504 16.73 -6.55 14.48
C ARG A 504 17.85 -6.17 13.52
N SER A 505 17.52 -5.36 12.51
CA SER A 505 18.47 -4.87 11.51
C SER A 505 18.24 -3.38 11.25
N CYS A 506 19.32 -2.58 11.29
CA CYS A 506 19.29 -1.15 11.01
C CYS A 506 20.60 -0.72 10.34
N GLY A 507 20.49 -0.29 9.07
CA GLY A 507 21.60 0.24 8.28
C GLY A 507 21.58 1.76 8.14
N LEU A 508 20.84 2.47 9.00
CA LEU A 508 20.61 3.89 8.87
C LEU A 508 21.90 4.72 8.87
N ASP A 509 22.84 4.41 9.79
CA ASP A 509 24.16 5.06 9.81
C ASP A 509 24.92 4.90 8.47
N GLU A 510 24.90 3.71 7.89
CA GLU A 510 25.53 3.46 6.58
C GLU A 510 24.79 4.22 5.46
N CYS A 511 23.46 4.31 5.52
CA CYS A 511 22.67 5.13 4.59
C CYS A 511 23.10 6.61 4.65
N VAL A 512 23.24 7.15 5.85
CA VAL A 512 23.67 8.54 6.06
C VAL A 512 25.10 8.77 5.54
N GLU A 513 26.05 7.93 5.90
CA GLU A 513 27.45 8.11 5.49
C GLU A 513 27.61 7.97 3.96
N ARG A 514 26.99 6.95 3.36
CA ARG A 514 27.11 6.74 1.90
C ARG A 514 26.40 7.81 1.09
N GLY A 515 25.23 8.26 1.53
CA GLY A 515 24.50 9.34 0.90
C GLY A 515 25.24 10.69 1.02
N LYS A 516 25.78 10.99 2.21
CA LYS A 516 26.62 12.16 2.48
C LYS A 516 27.85 12.21 1.56
N GLU A 517 28.55 11.07 1.39
CA GLU A 517 29.70 10.97 0.48
C GLU A 517 29.29 11.19 -0.98
N ALA A 518 28.19 10.56 -1.42
CA ALA A 518 27.75 10.60 -2.80
C ALA A 518 27.31 12.01 -3.23
N ILE A 519 26.53 12.73 -2.41
CA ILE A 519 26.13 14.12 -2.71
C ILE A 519 27.25 15.14 -2.58
N GLY A 520 28.39 14.77 -1.97
CA GLY A 520 29.51 15.70 -1.73
C GLY A 520 29.22 16.75 -0.65
N TRP A 521 28.54 16.35 0.43
CA TRP A 521 28.05 17.23 1.51
C TRP A 521 29.09 18.20 2.05
N ASP A 522 30.32 17.73 2.26
CA ASP A 522 31.38 18.54 2.87
C ASP A 522 32.16 19.41 1.85
N ASP A 523 31.97 19.22 0.54
CA ASP A 523 32.77 19.78 -0.53
C ASP A 523 31.95 20.65 -1.53
N ALA A 524 30.72 21.08 -1.17
CA ALA A 524 29.82 21.81 -2.05
C ALA A 524 30.33 23.22 -2.36
N ASP A 525 30.72 23.47 -3.61
CA ASP A 525 31.13 24.81 -4.10
C ASP A 525 29.89 25.68 -4.42
N GLN A 526 29.91 26.95 -4.04
CA GLN A 526 28.88 27.93 -4.42
C GLN A 526 29.02 28.37 -5.88
N PRO A 527 27.93 28.72 -6.59
CA PRO A 527 27.95 29.27 -7.94
C PRO A 527 28.77 30.56 -8.05
N ASP A 528 29.31 30.82 -9.24
CA ASP A 528 30.08 32.05 -9.51
C ASP A 528 29.19 33.33 -9.56
N GLU A 529 27.87 33.17 -9.81
CA GLU A 529 26.90 34.27 -9.90
C GLU A 529 26.39 34.65 -8.50
N ASP A 530 26.57 35.90 -8.10
CA ASP A 530 26.24 36.44 -6.77
C ASP A 530 24.76 36.23 -6.33
N HIS A 531 23.86 35.97 -7.26
CA HIS A 531 22.43 35.82 -7.00
C HIS A 531 21.93 34.36 -7.00
N LEU A 532 22.80 33.44 -7.36
CA LEU A 532 22.54 32.02 -7.31
C LEU A 532 23.15 31.43 -6.04
N HIS A 533 22.37 30.68 -5.30
CA HIS A 533 22.81 30.08 -4.08
C HIS A 533 22.55 28.57 -4.15
N ARG A 534 23.59 27.78 -3.94
CA ARG A 534 23.48 26.31 -3.82
C ARG A 534 23.24 25.94 -2.37
N GLY A 535 22.32 25.05 -2.15
CA GLY A 535 22.01 24.47 -0.83
C GLY A 535 21.90 22.97 -0.87
N LEU A 536 22.31 22.34 0.21
CA LEU A 536 22.18 20.91 0.45
C LEU A 536 21.18 20.64 1.57
N GLY A 537 20.28 19.70 1.35
CA GLY A 537 19.31 19.26 2.36
C GLY A 537 19.32 17.75 2.53
N MET A 538 18.98 17.29 3.72
CA MET A 538 18.83 15.87 4.00
C MET A 538 17.58 15.62 4.82
N ALA A 539 17.07 14.39 4.72
CA ALA A 539 15.98 13.89 5.54
C ALA A 539 16.08 12.37 5.70
N LEU A 540 15.57 11.87 6.81
CA LEU A 540 15.54 10.45 7.13
C LEU A 540 14.12 9.90 7.01
N SER A 541 14.01 8.59 6.84
CA SER A 541 12.72 7.92 6.79
C SER A 541 12.80 6.49 7.27
N ALA A 542 11.72 6.04 7.89
CA ALA A 542 11.39 4.65 8.13
C ALA A 542 10.00 4.32 7.57
N GLN A 543 9.74 3.04 7.31
CA GLN A 543 8.45 2.53 6.84
C GLN A 543 8.19 1.15 7.45
N GLY A 544 7.07 0.52 7.13
CA GLY A 544 6.81 -0.87 7.48
C GLY A 544 7.21 -1.85 6.37
N THR A 545 7.27 -3.12 6.72
CA THR A 545 7.40 -4.25 5.81
C THR A 545 6.21 -5.17 6.03
N GLY A 546 5.07 -4.84 5.41
CA GLY A 546 3.80 -5.50 5.66
C GLY A 546 3.09 -5.04 6.93
N VAL A 547 1.89 -5.57 7.16
CA VAL A 547 1.04 -5.31 8.33
C VAL A 547 1.16 -6.50 9.29
N ALA A 548 1.78 -6.25 10.46
CA ALA A 548 2.02 -7.29 11.46
C ALA A 548 0.71 -7.91 11.99
N GLY A 549 0.66 -9.23 12.08
CA GLY A 549 -0.46 -9.99 12.65
C GLY A 549 -1.69 -10.13 11.75
N ASP A 550 -1.74 -9.47 10.61
CA ASP A 550 -2.93 -9.43 9.74
C ASP A 550 -2.69 -10.08 8.38
N GLU A 551 -1.58 -9.73 7.69
CA GLU A 551 -1.34 -10.19 6.33
C GLU A 551 -0.96 -11.67 6.22
N LEU A 552 -1.52 -12.31 5.19
CA LEU A 552 -1.29 -13.71 4.84
C LEU A 552 -0.89 -13.84 3.38
N GLY A 553 0.25 -14.47 3.12
CA GLY A 553 0.66 -14.92 1.80
C GLY A 553 0.65 -16.45 1.69
N ALA A 554 0.36 -16.97 0.50
CA ALA A 554 0.44 -18.40 0.25
C ALA A 554 0.94 -18.73 -1.16
N ALA A 555 1.67 -19.85 -1.28
CA ALA A 555 2.24 -20.33 -2.52
C ALA A 555 2.20 -21.87 -2.62
N GLN A 556 2.28 -22.37 -3.85
CA GLN A 556 2.42 -23.78 -4.18
C GLN A 556 3.48 -23.96 -5.25
N VAL A 557 4.36 -24.93 -5.09
CA VAL A 557 5.35 -25.37 -6.08
C VAL A 557 4.99 -26.77 -6.57
N MET A 558 4.94 -26.96 -7.87
CA MET A 558 4.66 -28.26 -8.51
C MET A 558 5.83 -28.59 -9.44
N MET A 559 6.43 -29.77 -9.25
CA MET A 559 7.50 -30.27 -10.11
C MET A 559 6.91 -31.06 -11.29
N ASN A 560 7.36 -30.73 -12.47
CA ASN A 560 7.02 -31.48 -13.69
C ASN A 560 7.98 -32.66 -13.89
N GLU A 561 7.60 -33.60 -14.75
CA GLU A 561 8.37 -34.80 -15.07
C GLU A 561 9.69 -34.53 -15.83
N ASP A 562 9.89 -33.35 -16.34
CA ASP A 562 11.13 -32.88 -16.98
C ASP A 562 12.04 -32.09 -16.04
N GLY A 563 11.70 -32.02 -14.75
CA GLY A 563 12.50 -31.32 -13.75
C GLY A 563 12.20 -29.83 -13.65
N SER A 564 11.30 -29.27 -14.49
CA SER A 564 10.84 -27.88 -14.40
C SER A 564 9.75 -27.71 -13.33
N PHE A 565 9.39 -26.45 -13.01
CA PHE A 565 8.47 -26.15 -11.93
C PHE A 565 7.36 -25.19 -12.35
N HIS A 566 6.16 -25.42 -11.82
CA HIS A 566 5.10 -24.43 -11.77
C HIS A 566 5.01 -23.84 -10.37
N LEU A 567 5.13 -22.52 -10.26
CA LEU A 567 4.92 -21.73 -9.05
C LEU A 567 3.57 -21.04 -9.12
N HIS A 568 2.63 -21.42 -8.24
CA HIS A 568 1.37 -20.74 -8.06
C HIS A 568 1.44 -19.89 -6.80
N VAL A 569 1.29 -18.57 -6.94
CA VAL A 569 1.40 -17.61 -5.84
C VAL A 569 0.19 -16.68 -5.83
N GLY A 570 -0.32 -16.38 -4.63
CA GLY A 570 -1.40 -15.40 -4.48
C GLY A 570 -0.94 -13.96 -4.64
N GLY A 571 0.35 -13.69 -4.40
CA GLY A 571 0.99 -12.37 -4.51
C GLY A 571 0.80 -11.73 -5.87
N VAL A 572 0.82 -10.38 -5.89
CA VAL A 572 0.42 -9.57 -7.05
C VAL A 572 1.59 -8.73 -7.57
N ASP A 573 1.98 -8.92 -8.82
CA ASP A 573 2.89 -8.00 -9.53
C ASP A 573 2.09 -6.84 -10.15
N ILE A 574 2.43 -5.62 -9.79
CA ILE A 574 1.83 -4.37 -10.28
C ILE A 574 2.83 -3.52 -11.08
N GLY A 575 3.91 -4.16 -11.57
CA GLY A 575 5.04 -3.53 -12.22
C GLY A 575 6.30 -3.51 -11.35
N THR A 576 6.21 -3.99 -10.12
CA THR A 576 7.32 -4.04 -9.14
C THR A 576 8.36 -5.11 -9.44
N GLY A 577 8.05 -6.07 -10.33
CA GLY A 577 8.90 -7.23 -10.62
C GLY A 577 8.73 -8.38 -9.61
N ALA A 578 7.62 -8.41 -8.88
CA ALA A 578 7.33 -9.44 -7.87
C ALA A 578 7.38 -10.86 -8.47
N ASP A 579 6.81 -11.08 -9.65
CA ASP A 579 6.85 -12.38 -10.33
C ASP A 579 8.31 -12.87 -10.53
N THR A 580 9.22 -11.98 -10.89
CA THR A 580 10.66 -12.30 -11.05
C THR A 580 11.31 -12.59 -9.70
N ALA A 581 11.02 -11.79 -8.67
CA ALA A 581 11.52 -12.03 -7.32
C ALA A 581 11.04 -13.40 -6.77
N PHE A 582 9.79 -13.78 -7.02
CA PHE A 582 9.26 -15.10 -6.64
C PHE A 582 9.98 -16.25 -7.36
N ILE A 583 10.28 -16.08 -8.65
CA ILE A 583 11.07 -17.05 -9.42
C ILE A 583 12.47 -17.18 -8.80
N GLN A 584 13.16 -16.07 -8.51
CA GLN A 584 14.49 -16.07 -7.90
C GLN A 584 14.49 -16.77 -6.53
N ILE A 585 13.52 -16.47 -5.67
CA ILE A 585 13.38 -17.13 -4.36
C ILE A 585 13.17 -18.64 -4.51
N ALA A 586 12.30 -19.07 -5.43
CA ALA A 586 12.04 -20.48 -5.67
C ALA A 586 13.26 -21.20 -6.25
N ALA A 587 13.90 -20.62 -7.26
CA ALA A 587 15.09 -21.17 -7.91
C ALA A 587 16.26 -21.30 -6.93
N GLU A 588 16.46 -20.31 -6.05
CA GLU A 588 17.48 -20.33 -4.99
C GLU A 588 17.32 -21.52 -4.04
N VAL A 589 16.07 -21.84 -3.65
CA VAL A 589 15.77 -22.97 -2.75
C VAL A 589 15.90 -24.30 -3.49
N LEU A 590 15.33 -24.37 -4.70
CA LEU A 590 15.24 -25.61 -5.48
C LEU A 590 16.57 -26.01 -6.13
N GLY A 591 17.52 -25.06 -6.24
CA GLY A 591 18.80 -25.27 -6.89
C GLY A 591 18.70 -25.44 -8.40
N CYS A 592 17.73 -24.79 -9.05
CA CYS A 592 17.50 -24.81 -10.50
C CYS A 592 17.75 -23.44 -11.14
N ALA A 593 17.69 -23.35 -12.47
CA ALA A 593 17.73 -22.07 -13.17
C ALA A 593 16.38 -21.34 -13.10
N GLU A 594 16.37 -20.00 -13.22
CA GLU A 594 15.15 -19.22 -13.22
C GLU A 594 14.22 -19.61 -14.39
N GLU A 595 14.79 -19.96 -15.55
CA GLU A 595 14.05 -20.40 -16.74
C GLU A 595 13.27 -21.71 -16.53
N ASP A 596 13.64 -22.50 -15.53
CA ASP A 596 12.95 -23.76 -15.19
C ASP A 596 11.69 -23.50 -14.32
N VAL A 597 11.45 -22.27 -13.87
CA VAL A 597 10.30 -21.91 -13.02
C VAL A 597 9.30 -21.06 -13.78
N VAL A 598 8.07 -21.56 -13.93
CA VAL A 598 6.95 -20.83 -14.54
C VAL A 598 5.99 -20.33 -13.46
N VAL A 599 5.89 -19.02 -13.31
CA VAL A 599 4.98 -18.40 -12.33
C VAL A 599 3.58 -18.22 -12.88
N LYS A 600 2.57 -18.49 -12.05
CA LYS A 600 1.18 -18.11 -12.22
C LYS A 600 0.70 -17.39 -10.95
N ALA A 601 0.32 -16.13 -11.10
CA ALA A 601 -0.03 -15.26 -9.98
C ALA A 601 -1.45 -14.69 -10.09
N ALA A 602 -2.04 -14.31 -8.97
CA ALA A 602 -3.19 -13.43 -8.85
C ALA A 602 -4.45 -13.83 -9.66
N ASP A 603 -4.84 -15.09 -9.58
CA ASP A 603 -6.09 -15.63 -10.13
C ASP A 603 -6.82 -16.40 -9.03
N THR A 604 -7.93 -15.89 -8.54
CA THR A 604 -8.60 -16.41 -7.34
C THR A 604 -9.17 -17.83 -7.45
N ASP A 605 -9.18 -18.41 -8.64
CA ASP A 605 -9.57 -19.82 -8.86
C ASP A 605 -8.35 -20.75 -8.92
N VAL A 606 -7.19 -20.25 -9.29
CA VAL A 606 -6.01 -21.06 -9.61
C VAL A 606 -4.92 -20.91 -8.55
N THR A 607 -4.73 -19.69 -8.03
CA THR A 607 -3.70 -19.39 -7.06
C THR A 607 -4.23 -19.45 -5.63
N PRO A 608 -3.38 -19.76 -4.65
CA PRO A 608 -3.79 -19.70 -3.25
C PRO A 608 -4.13 -18.26 -2.81
N PHE A 609 -4.73 -18.15 -1.63
CA PHE A 609 -5.12 -16.85 -1.05
C PHE A 609 -3.89 -15.99 -0.73
N ASP A 610 -4.02 -14.69 -0.97
CA ASP A 610 -3.05 -13.66 -0.60
C ASP A 610 -3.79 -12.34 -0.38
N TYR A 611 -3.25 -11.49 0.47
CA TYR A 611 -3.86 -10.19 0.74
C TYR A 611 -3.68 -9.20 -0.41
N GLY A 612 -2.64 -9.33 -1.24
CA GLY A 612 -2.38 -8.48 -2.40
C GLY A 612 -1.11 -7.64 -2.27
N ALA A 613 -0.93 -6.68 -3.17
CA ALA A 613 0.26 -5.82 -3.22
C ALA A 613 -0.02 -4.46 -2.58
N TYR A 614 0.33 -4.30 -1.30
CA TYR A 614 0.32 -3.05 -0.54
C TYR A 614 1.24 -3.14 0.67
N ALA A 615 1.38 -2.07 1.46
CA ALA A 615 2.25 -1.98 2.64
C ALA A 615 3.68 -2.51 2.40
N SER A 616 4.15 -2.51 1.15
CA SER A 616 5.44 -3.04 0.71
C SER A 616 5.71 -4.49 1.14
N SER A 617 4.65 -5.29 1.30
CA SER A 617 4.69 -6.63 1.90
C SER A 617 5.09 -7.74 0.92
N THR A 618 4.91 -7.55 -0.39
CA THR A 618 4.89 -8.63 -1.38
C THR A 618 6.16 -9.53 -1.33
N THR A 619 7.36 -8.94 -1.33
CA THR A 619 8.59 -9.73 -1.25
C THR A 619 8.75 -10.41 0.12
N TYR A 620 8.37 -9.73 1.19
CA TYR A 620 8.52 -10.22 2.55
C TYR A 620 7.49 -11.30 2.90
N ILE A 621 6.21 -11.05 2.68
CA ILE A 621 5.11 -11.97 3.04
C ILE A 621 4.95 -13.07 1.97
N SER A 622 4.64 -12.68 0.73
CA SER A 622 4.38 -13.66 -0.35
C SER A 622 5.68 -14.36 -0.75
N GLY A 623 6.82 -13.64 -0.76
CA GLY A 623 8.14 -14.24 -1.01
C GLY A 623 8.55 -15.27 0.05
N MET A 624 8.24 -15.03 1.35
CA MET A 624 8.45 -16.02 2.40
C MET A 624 7.52 -17.25 2.23
N ALA A 625 6.28 -17.06 1.78
CA ALA A 625 5.39 -18.17 1.43
C ALA A 625 5.93 -19.00 0.26
N VAL A 626 6.51 -18.34 -0.75
CA VAL A 626 7.21 -19.01 -1.88
C VAL A 626 8.40 -19.81 -1.37
N LYS A 627 9.24 -19.21 -0.51
CA LYS A 627 10.40 -19.89 0.08
C LYS A 627 9.98 -21.16 0.80
N LYS A 628 8.96 -21.08 1.67
CA LYS A 628 8.42 -22.24 2.41
C LYS A 628 7.82 -23.31 1.46
N ALA A 629 7.17 -22.90 0.39
CA ALA A 629 6.61 -23.83 -0.60
C ALA A 629 7.73 -24.56 -1.38
N ALA A 630 8.80 -23.84 -1.71
CA ALA A 630 9.96 -24.41 -2.37
C ALA A 630 10.74 -25.36 -1.44
N GLU A 631 10.86 -25.03 -0.14
CA GLU A 631 11.46 -25.89 0.88
C GLU A 631 10.69 -27.20 1.05
N ASP A 632 9.33 -27.14 1.16
CA ASP A 632 8.48 -28.33 1.23
C ASP A 632 8.59 -29.22 -0.04
N ALA A 633 8.72 -28.59 -1.22
CA ALA A 633 8.99 -29.35 -2.46
C ALA A 633 10.39 -29.96 -2.45
N LYS A 634 11.42 -29.22 -2.01
CA LYS A 634 12.81 -29.66 -1.93
C LYS A 634 12.98 -30.88 -1.02
N GLU A 635 12.31 -30.91 0.14
CA GLU A 635 12.32 -32.08 1.03
C GLU A 635 11.92 -33.35 0.27
N ARG A 636 10.86 -33.31 -0.53
CA ARG A 636 10.40 -34.44 -1.35
C ARG A 636 11.35 -34.77 -2.50
N ILE A 637 11.94 -33.76 -3.14
CA ILE A 637 12.95 -33.95 -4.18
C ILE A 637 14.16 -34.70 -3.60
N LEU A 638 14.62 -34.32 -2.39
CA LEU A 638 15.72 -34.98 -1.72
C LEU A 638 15.37 -36.44 -1.30
N GLU A 639 14.10 -36.71 -0.89
CA GLU A 639 13.63 -38.06 -0.62
C GLU A 639 13.71 -38.98 -1.86
N TRP A 640 13.32 -38.43 -3.04
CA TRP A 640 13.46 -39.16 -4.31
C TRP A 640 14.92 -39.29 -4.76
N GLY A 641 15.71 -38.23 -4.61
CA GLY A 641 17.16 -38.24 -4.84
C GLY A 641 17.87 -39.30 -3.99
N SER A 642 17.46 -39.45 -2.73
CA SER A 642 17.95 -40.46 -1.80
C SER A 642 17.75 -41.90 -2.32
N LYS A 643 16.57 -42.16 -2.90
CA LYS A 643 16.27 -43.46 -3.52
C LYS A 643 17.11 -43.74 -4.75
N LEU A 644 17.35 -42.72 -5.59
CA LEU A 644 18.10 -42.82 -6.83
C LEU A 644 19.60 -42.95 -6.60
N LEU A 645 20.17 -42.24 -5.62
CA LEU A 645 21.56 -42.22 -5.28
C LEU A 645 21.94 -43.32 -4.25
N GLU A 646 20.96 -43.95 -3.60
CA GLU A 646 21.14 -44.87 -2.47
C GLU A 646 21.91 -44.21 -1.29
N GLU A 647 21.74 -42.89 -1.10
CA GLU A 647 22.34 -42.05 -0.05
C GLU A 647 21.31 -41.51 0.91
N PRO A 648 21.66 -41.26 2.20
CA PRO A 648 20.73 -40.64 3.15
C PRO A 648 20.28 -39.21 2.74
N VAL A 649 19.03 -38.86 3.00
CA VAL A 649 18.46 -37.52 2.67
C VAL A 649 19.28 -36.37 3.24
N ASP A 650 19.77 -36.51 4.48
CA ASP A 650 20.57 -35.50 5.18
C ASP A 650 22.00 -35.33 4.65
N ALA A 651 22.41 -36.17 3.71
CA ALA A 651 23.69 -36.06 2.98
C ALA A 651 23.52 -35.45 1.58
N LEU A 652 22.33 -35.06 1.19
CA LEU A 652 21.97 -34.55 -0.13
C LEU A 652 21.58 -33.08 -0.07
N ASP A 653 21.86 -32.36 -1.16
CA ASP A 653 21.37 -31.04 -1.42
C ASP A 653 21.06 -30.85 -2.91
N THR A 654 20.51 -29.70 -3.30
CA THR A 654 20.19 -29.35 -4.69
C THR A 654 21.04 -28.18 -5.16
N ALA A 655 21.64 -28.29 -6.34
CA ALA A 655 22.31 -27.20 -7.04
C ALA A 655 22.41 -27.50 -8.55
N GLU A 656 22.48 -26.45 -9.36
CA GLU A 656 22.70 -26.52 -10.82
C GLU A 656 21.79 -27.54 -11.53
N GLY A 657 20.51 -27.63 -11.12
CA GLY A 657 19.54 -28.58 -11.72
C GLY A 657 19.74 -30.03 -11.33
N THR A 658 20.47 -30.31 -10.25
CA THR A 658 20.77 -31.67 -9.79
C THR A 658 20.52 -31.84 -8.29
N VAL A 659 20.18 -33.06 -7.87
CA VAL A 659 20.35 -33.53 -6.48
C VAL A 659 21.72 -34.19 -6.39
N TYR A 660 22.53 -33.78 -5.45
CA TYR A 660 23.91 -34.26 -5.31
C TYR A 660 24.27 -34.65 -3.87
N SER A 661 25.24 -35.51 -3.71
CA SER A 661 25.83 -35.87 -2.41
C SER A 661 27.20 -35.22 -2.26
N GLU A 662 27.39 -34.38 -1.27
CA GLU A 662 28.70 -33.81 -0.94
C GLU A 662 29.70 -34.86 -0.52
N ALA A 663 29.24 -35.96 0.08
CA ALA A 663 30.10 -37.03 0.59
C ALA A 663 30.71 -37.90 -0.51
N THR A 664 29.95 -38.25 -1.54
CA THR A 664 30.37 -39.16 -2.64
C THR A 664 30.67 -38.42 -3.93
N GLY A 665 30.10 -37.22 -4.13
CA GLY A 665 30.18 -36.48 -5.39
C GLY A 665 29.26 -37.07 -6.47
N GLU A 666 28.39 -38.03 -6.15
CA GLU A 666 27.35 -38.53 -7.07
C GLU A 666 26.19 -37.57 -7.17
N ALA A 667 25.60 -37.46 -8.35
CA ALA A 667 24.45 -36.56 -8.62
C ALA A 667 23.48 -37.22 -9.60
N VAL A 668 22.21 -36.80 -9.48
CA VAL A 668 21.14 -37.11 -10.44
C VAL A 668 20.46 -35.79 -10.84
N THR A 669 19.97 -35.72 -12.07
CA THR A 669 19.27 -34.50 -12.54
C THR A 669 17.91 -34.37 -11.91
N LEU A 670 17.39 -33.13 -11.83
CA LEU A 670 15.99 -32.91 -11.45
C LEU A 670 15.03 -33.54 -12.45
N GLU A 671 15.40 -33.66 -13.74
CA GLU A 671 14.65 -34.43 -14.75
C GLU A 671 14.55 -35.92 -14.35
N ASP A 672 15.64 -36.56 -13.95
CA ASP A 672 15.62 -37.97 -13.51
C ASP A 672 14.73 -38.15 -12.27
N VAL A 673 14.81 -37.21 -11.31
CA VAL A 673 13.93 -37.20 -10.10
C VAL A 673 12.48 -37.03 -10.46
N GLY A 674 12.12 -36.03 -11.27
CA GLY A 674 10.74 -35.75 -11.69
C GLY A 674 10.16 -36.92 -12.51
N TYR A 675 10.97 -37.51 -13.41
CA TYR A 675 10.56 -38.66 -14.20
C TYR A 675 10.32 -39.90 -13.35
N GLU A 676 11.23 -40.23 -12.42
CA GLU A 676 11.09 -41.41 -11.56
C GLU A 676 9.92 -41.23 -10.57
N ALA A 677 9.74 -40.03 -10.03
CA ALA A 677 8.60 -39.73 -9.15
C ALA A 677 7.26 -39.91 -9.88
N ALA A 678 7.16 -39.48 -11.14
CA ALA A 678 5.90 -39.55 -11.91
C ALA A 678 5.65 -40.95 -12.49
N TYR A 679 6.70 -41.64 -12.98
CA TYR A 679 6.55 -42.85 -13.82
C TYR A 679 7.26 -44.08 -13.28
N GLY A 680 7.95 -43.99 -12.13
CA GLY A 680 8.65 -45.10 -11.53
C GLY A 680 7.84 -46.37 -11.34
N ASP A 681 8.46 -47.52 -11.30
CA ASP A 681 7.79 -48.83 -11.28
C ASP A 681 7.24 -49.18 -9.90
N GLU A 682 7.88 -48.74 -8.80
CA GLU A 682 7.55 -49.18 -7.42
C GLU A 682 6.59 -48.22 -6.69
N GLU A 683 6.90 -46.92 -6.72
CA GLU A 683 6.11 -45.85 -6.09
C GLU A 683 5.93 -44.70 -7.11
N ARG A 684 4.86 -43.96 -6.95
CA ARG A 684 4.60 -42.77 -7.79
C ARG A 684 4.08 -41.65 -6.94
N GLU A 685 4.57 -40.45 -7.21
CA GLU A 685 4.16 -39.25 -6.54
C GLU A 685 4.24 -38.07 -7.51
N HIS A 686 3.28 -37.15 -7.44
CA HIS A 686 3.43 -35.82 -8.02
C HIS A 686 4.02 -34.93 -6.94
N ILE A 687 5.25 -34.50 -7.09
CA ILE A 687 5.96 -33.66 -6.11
C ILE A 687 5.29 -32.30 -6.04
N LEU A 688 4.74 -31.98 -4.87
CA LEU A 688 4.03 -30.75 -4.57
C LEU A 688 4.54 -30.20 -3.25
N GLY A 689 4.95 -28.93 -3.27
CA GLY A 689 5.27 -28.14 -2.07
C GLY A 689 4.23 -27.05 -1.84
N LYS A 690 4.00 -26.69 -0.59
CA LYS A 690 3.08 -25.63 -0.19
C LYS A 690 3.69 -24.79 0.93
N GLY A 691 3.44 -23.48 0.88
CA GLY A 691 3.87 -22.54 1.90
C GLY A 691 2.79 -21.52 2.22
N THR A 692 2.73 -21.18 3.49
CA THR A 692 1.87 -20.09 3.99
C THR A 692 2.70 -19.28 4.97
N HIS A 693 2.59 -17.95 4.88
CA HIS A 693 3.27 -17.06 5.80
C HIS A 693 2.34 -15.96 6.27
N CYS A 694 2.30 -15.78 7.58
CA CYS A 694 1.78 -14.63 8.30
C CYS A 694 2.84 -14.26 9.31
N THR A 695 3.13 -12.99 9.47
CA THR A 695 4.16 -12.50 10.39
C THR A 695 3.54 -11.71 11.52
N GLU A 696 4.12 -11.81 12.72
CA GLU A 696 3.81 -10.93 13.85
C GLU A 696 4.70 -9.68 13.87
N GLU A 697 5.64 -9.58 12.93
CA GLU A 697 6.63 -8.52 12.84
C GLU A 697 6.50 -7.74 11.52
N SER A 698 6.86 -6.45 11.57
CA SER A 698 6.96 -5.57 10.40
C SER A 698 8.28 -4.80 10.51
N PRO A 699 9.42 -5.43 10.14
CA PRO A 699 10.73 -4.81 10.28
C PRO A 699 10.84 -3.56 9.41
N PRO A 700 11.35 -2.43 9.96
CA PRO A 700 11.43 -1.20 9.18
C PRO A 700 12.59 -1.24 8.18
N PRO A 701 12.35 -0.91 6.91
CA PRO A 701 13.39 -0.40 6.03
C PRO A 701 13.70 1.05 6.41
N PHE A 702 14.91 1.52 6.13
CA PHE A 702 15.34 2.89 6.39
C PHE A 702 15.84 3.55 5.12
N ALA A 703 15.67 4.88 5.06
CA ALA A 703 16.23 5.68 3.97
C ALA A 703 16.86 6.98 4.50
N ALA A 704 17.97 7.38 3.89
CA ALA A 704 18.55 8.71 4.01
C ALA A 704 18.53 9.37 2.63
N GLN A 705 17.78 10.46 2.50
CA GLN A 705 17.65 11.27 1.28
C GLN A 705 18.52 12.51 1.39
N PHE A 706 19.19 12.85 0.31
CA PHE A 706 19.95 14.08 0.12
C PHE A 706 19.46 14.78 -1.14
N ALA A 707 19.40 16.10 -1.09
CA ALA A 707 19.01 16.95 -2.21
C ALA A 707 20.03 18.08 -2.39
N ASP A 708 20.37 18.36 -3.64
CA ASP A 708 21.20 19.48 -4.06
C ASP A 708 20.36 20.43 -4.90
N VAL A 709 20.22 21.68 -4.50
CA VAL A 709 19.45 22.68 -5.22
C VAL A 709 20.26 23.93 -5.49
N THR A 710 19.89 24.67 -6.55
CA THR A 710 20.37 26.04 -6.82
C THR A 710 19.16 26.97 -6.89
N VAL A 711 19.16 28.02 -6.08
CA VAL A 711 18.06 29.00 -5.96
C VAL A 711 18.53 30.36 -6.50
N ASP A 712 17.76 31.02 -7.36
CA ASP A 712 17.93 32.44 -7.74
C ASP A 712 17.17 33.32 -6.73
N GLU A 713 17.87 33.96 -5.83
CA GLU A 713 17.28 34.84 -4.79
C GLU A 713 16.46 36.03 -5.34
N ARG A 714 16.63 36.40 -6.60
CA ARG A 714 15.89 37.51 -7.23
C ARG A 714 14.51 37.11 -7.72
N THR A 715 14.33 35.86 -8.13
CA THR A 715 13.10 35.37 -8.74
C THR A 715 12.39 34.35 -7.85
N GLY A 716 13.10 33.70 -6.94
CA GLY A 716 12.64 32.53 -6.19
C GLY A 716 12.68 31.23 -6.99
N GLU A 717 13.03 31.29 -8.29
CA GLU A 717 13.17 30.05 -9.09
C GLU A 717 14.31 29.21 -8.53
N PHE A 718 14.09 27.89 -8.53
CA PHE A 718 15.10 26.93 -8.09
C PHE A 718 15.20 25.75 -9.06
N GLU A 719 16.36 25.16 -9.12
CA GLU A 719 16.68 23.96 -9.88
C GLU A 719 17.18 22.89 -8.93
N VAL A 720 16.67 21.67 -9.08
CA VAL A 720 17.18 20.50 -8.36
C VAL A 720 18.31 19.89 -9.19
N ASN A 721 19.53 20.01 -8.69
CA ASN A 721 20.73 19.57 -9.40
C ASN A 721 20.86 18.04 -9.38
N GLU A 722 20.57 17.41 -8.21
CA GLU A 722 20.68 15.98 -7.98
C GLU A 722 19.91 15.56 -6.73
N LEU A 723 19.40 14.32 -6.75
CA LEU A 723 18.87 13.61 -5.60
C LEU A 723 19.71 12.36 -5.36
N VAL A 724 20.14 12.15 -4.12
CA VAL A 724 20.85 10.93 -3.70
C VAL A 724 20.05 10.28 -2.58
N VAL A 725 19.76 8.99 -2.72
CA VAL A 725 19.03 8.24 -1.71
C VAL A 725 19.70 6.90 -1.39
N ALA A 726 20.04 6.72 -0.13
CA ALA A 726 20.54 5.45 0.37
C ALA A 726 19.45 4.72 1.16
N VAL A 727 19.23 3.43 0.83
CA VAL A 727 18.11 2.64 1.37
C VAL A 727 18.61 1.32 1.93
N ASP A 728 18.33 1.08 3.21
CA ASP A 728 18.47 -0.24 3.84
C ASP A 728 17.23 -1.09 3.55
N CYS A 729 17.36 -1.99 2.59
CA CYS A 729 16.33 -2.94 2.18
C CYS A 729 16.60 -4.39 2.64
N GLY A 730 17.48 -4.57 3.64
CA GLY A 730 17.98 -5.89 3.98
C GLY A 730 18.85 -6.45 2.86
N VAL A 731 18.61 -7.70 2.46
CA VAL A 731 19.23 -8.30 1.27
C VAL A 731 18.35 -8.03 0.06
N ALA A 732 18.87 -7.37 -0.96
CA ALA A 732 18.17 -7.15 -2.20
C ALA A 732 18.00 -8.47 -3.00
N ILE A 733 16.78 -8.98 -3.13
CA ILE A 733 16.50 -10.18 -3.93
C ILE A 733 16.89 -9.96 -5.40
N ASN A 734 16.49 -8.80 -5.94
CA ASN A 734 16.88 -8.33 -7.27
C ASN A 734 17.36 -6.88 -7.19
N PRO A 735 18.66 -6.62 -7.16
CA PRO A 735 19.20 -5.27 -7.02
C PRO A 735 18.75 -4.29 -8.11
N GLY A 736 18.64 -4.73 -9.37
CA GLY A 736 18.19 -3.88 -10.47
C GLY A 736 16.75 -3.41 -10.32
N MET A 737 15.85 -4.31 -9.91
CA MET A 737 14.43 -3.95 -9.67
C MET A 737 14.28 -3.11 -8.40
N ALA A 738 15.06 -3.40 -7.34
CA ALA A 738 15.07 -2.59 -6.13
C ALA A 738 15.50 -1.14 -6.43
N THR A 739 16.58 -0.96 -7.19
CA THR A 739 17.03 0.36 -7.66
C THR A 739 15.94 1.09 -8.45
N GLY A 740 15.30 0.41 -9.41
CA GLY A 740 14.20 1.01 -10.19
C GLY A 740 12.99 1.41 -9.32
N GLN A 741 12.70 0.67 -8.23
CA GLN A 741 11.66 1.09 -7.27
C GLN A 741 12.08 2.33 -6.49
N ILE A 742 13.33 2.45 -6.10
CA ILE A 742 13.87 3.63 -5.39
C ILE A 742 13.81 4.86 -6.30
N GLU A 743 14.30 4.76 -7.53
CA GLU A 743 14.25 5.84 -8.52
C GLU A 743 12.82 6.32 -8.77
N GLY A 744 11.88 5.38 -9.01
CA GLY A 744 10.47 5.71 -9.23
C GLY A 744 9.77 6.30 -7.99
N ALA A 745 10.20 5.96 -6.78
CA ALA A 745 9.70 6.55 -5.54
C ALA A 745 10.17 7.99 -5.36
N ASN A 746 11.45 8.24 -5.62
CA ASN A 746 12.02 9.58 -5.57
C ASN A 746 11.37 10.51 -6.59
N HIS A 747 11.14 10.00 -7.81
CA HIS A 747 10.46 10.76 -8.85
C HIS A 747 9.07 11.20 -8.43
N MET A 748 8.22 10.26 -7.99
CA MET A 748 6.86 10.54 -7.54
C MET A 748 6.80 11.58 -6.42
N SER A 749 7.75 11.58 -5.51
CA SER A 749 7.77 12.53 -4.39
C SER A 749 8.47 13.84 -4.73
N TYR A 750 9.43 13.84 -5.67
CA TYR A 750 9.92 15.05 -6.29
C TYR A 750 8.78 15.83 -6.94
N GLU A 751 7.94 15.15 -7.72
CA GLU A 751 6.78 15.73 -8.38
C GLU A 751 5.79 16.33 -7.37
N MET A 752 5.46 15.61 -6.29
CA MET A 752 4.65 16.14 -5.17
C MET A 752 5.26 17.41 -4.56
N ALA A 753 6.59 17.48 -4.47
CA ALA A 753 7.29 18.59 -3.84
C ALA A 753 7.41 19.84 -4.72
N VAL A 754 7.33 19.70 -6.06
CA VAL A 754 7.70 20.83 -6.95
C VAL A 754 6.62 21.24 -7.95
N CYS A 755 5.65 20.36 -8.30
CA CYS A 755 4.74 20.69 -9.41
C CYS A 755 3.35 20.08 -9.33
N GLU A 756 3.17 18.90 -8.71
CA GLU A 756 1.87 18.21 -8.74
C GLU A 756 0.87 18.79 -7.73
N GLY A 757 -0.40 18.84 -8.14
CA GLY A 757 -1.51 19.20 -7.27
C GLY A 757 -2.84 19.18 -8.03
N ILE A 758 -3.88 18.57 -7.44
CA ILE A 758 -5.24 18.69 -7.95
C ILE A 758 -5.93 19.82 -7.20
N THR A 759 -6.34 20.83 -7.93
CA THR A 759 -7.12 21.96 -7.45
C THR A 759 -8.56 21.91 -7.95
N PHE A 760 -9.44 22.60 -7.24
CA PHE A 760 -10.87 22.65 -7.54
C PHE A 760 -11.35 24.10 -7.65
N ASP A 761 -12.29 24.35 -8.55
CA ASP A 761 -12.96 25.64 -8.66
C ASP A 761 -13.95 25.87 -7.49
N ASP A 762 -14.56 27.07 -7.45
CA ASP A 762 -15.54 27.45 -6.41
C ASP A 762 -16.80 26.54 -6.42
N GLU A 763 -17.05 25.80 -7.48
CA GLU A 763 -18.14 24.85 -7.63
C GLU A 763 -17.72 23.38 -7.32
N GLY A 764 -16.46 23.16 -6.95
CA GLY A 764 -15.91 21.83 -6.60
C GLY A 764 -15.54 20.97 -7.79
N ARG A 765 -15.40 21.55 -9.00
CA ARG A 765 -14.92 20.82 -10.18
C ARG A 765 -13.41 20.82 -10.21
N SER A 766 -12.82 19.68 -10.58
CA SER A 766 -11.38 19.61 -10.81
C SER A 766 -10.95 20.57 -11.93
N GLU A 767 -9.90 21.34 -11.67
CA GLU A 767 -9.23 22.18 -12.67
C GLU A 767 -8.22 21.38 -13.52
N VAL A 768 -8.06 20.10 -13.22
CA VAL A 768 -7.12 19.16 -13.87
C VAL A 768 -7.90 18.05 -14.54
N SER A 769 -7.66 17.81 -15.82
CA SER A 769 -8.26 16.75 -16.64
C SER A 769 -7.25 15.98 -17.51
N THR A 770 -6.04 16.53 -17.66
CA THR A 770 -4.98 15.98 -18.51
C THR A 770 -3.63 15.99 -17.78
N TYR A 771 -2.66 15.22 -18.25
CA TYR A 771 -1.29 15.25 -17.74
C TYR A 771 -0.61 16.62 -17.91
N GLU A 772 -0.95 17.38 -18.99
CA GLU A 772 -0.41 18.70 -19.24
C GLU A 772 -0.91 19.71 -18.19
N GLU A 773 -2.20 19.66 -17.85
CA GLU A 773 -2.79 20.52 -16.80
C GLU A 773 -2.31 20.11 -15.40
N TYR A 774 -2.06 18.84 -15.17
CA TYR A 774 -1.53 18.32 -13.91
C TYR A 774 -0.09 18.74 -13.64
N GLY A 775 0.65 19.09 -14.69
CA GLY A 775 2.03 19.57 -14.57
C GLY A 775 3.08 18.45 -14.45
N PHE A 776 2.78 17.28 -14.98
CA PHE A 776 3.69 16.12 -14.95
C PHE A 776 5.01 16.46 -15.66
N PRO A 777 6.19 16.38 -15.01
CA PRO A 777 7.44 16.81 -15.61
C PRO A 777 7.90 15.84 -16.70
N THR A 778 8.54 16.39 -17.69
CA THR A 778 9.21 15.59 -18.72
C THR A 778 10.54 15.03 -18.22
N ALA A 779 11.07 14.00 -18.89
CA ALA A 779 12.39 13.45 -18.55
C ALA A 779 13.56 14.45 -18.61
N ALA A 780 13.35 15.61 -19.23
CA ALA A 780 14.36 16.68 -19.29
C ALA A 780 14.26 17.65 -18.09
N GLU A 781 13.12 17.67 -17.43
CA GLU A 781 12.84 18.51 -16.27
C GLU A 781 13.07 17.77 -14.95
N SER A 782 13.19 16.44 -15.03
CA SER A 782 13.43 15.59 -13.89
C SER A 782 14.91 15.58 -13.50
N PRO A 783 15.26 15.72 -12.21
CA PRO A 783 16.64 15.65 -11.76
C PRO A 783 17.20 14.22 -11.88
N PRO A 784 18.53 14.09 -11.98
CA PRO A 784 19.18 12.80 -11.80
C PRO A 784 18.96 12.28 -10.38
N VAL A 785 18.75 10.96 -10.26
CA VAL A 785 18.60 10.26 -8.98
C VAL A 785 19.70 9.20 -8.87
N GLU A 786 20.53 9.28 -7.84
CA GLU A 786 21.47 8.23 -7.47
C GLU A 786 20.87 7.39 -6.34
N ALA A 787 20.57 6.11 -6.63
CA ALA A 787 20.04 5.14 -5.67
C ALA A 787 21.15 4.24 -5.14
N ILE A 788 21.31 4.22 -3.82
CA ILE A 788 22.33 3.43 -3.12
C ILE A 788 21.65 2.35 -2.28
N LEU A 789 21.90 1.08 -2.60
CA LEU A 789 21.44 -0.04 -1.78
C LEU A 789 22.41 -0.24 -0.61
N VAL A 790 21.87 -0.24 0.60
CA VAL A 790 22.56 -0.65 1.82
C VAL A 790 21.99 -1.99 2.23
N GLU A 791 22.83 -3.01 2.29
CA GLU A 791 22.43 -4.36 2.65
C GLU A 791 22.73 -4.65 4.11
N THR A 792 21.67 -4.87 4.88
CA THR A 792 21.70 -5.52 6.19
C THR A 792 21.14 -6.94 6.04
N HIS A 793 20.95 -7.66 7.12
CA HIS A 793 20.30 -8.96 7.08
C HIS A 793 19.15 -8.98 8.07
N GLU A 794 17.90 -9.08 7.54
CA GLU A 794 16.70 -9.20 8.37
C GLU A 794 16.33 -10.67 8.57
N PRO A 795 16.46 -11.23 9.78
CA PRO A 795 16.28 -12.66 10.01
C PRO A 795 14.88 -13.19 9.65
N THR A 796 13.87 -12.31 9.70
CA THR A 796 12.46 -12.67 9.49
C THR A 796 12.03 -12.62 8.03
N GLY A 797 12.83 -11.99 7.16
CA GLY A 797 12.55 -11.91 5.72
C GLY A 797 13.17 -13.01 4.87
N PRO A 798 12.70 -13.28 3.66
CA PRO A 798 13.30 -14.30 2.78
C PRO A 798 14.73 -13.89 2.42
N PHE A 799 15.69 -14.74 2.78
CA PHE A 799 17.14 -14.51 2.58
C PHE A 799 17.67 -13.18 3.18
N GLY A 800 16.97 -12.62 4.15
CA GLY A 800 17.36 -11.38 4.81
C GLY A 800 16.78 -10.10 4.21
N ALA A 801 15.79 -10.19 3.32
CA ALA A 801 15.17 -9.05 2.67
C ALA A 801 14.19 -8.29 3.58
N LYS A 802 14.13 -6.97 3.41
CA LYS A 802 13.07 -6.07 3.87
C LYS A 802 12.37 -5.43 2.68
N SER A 803 11.39 -4.58 2.93
CA SER A 803 10.74 -3.79 1.89
C SER A 803 11.65 -2.68 1.33
N VAL A 804 11.30 -2.16 0.14
CA VAL A 804 12.06 -1.08 -0.52
C VAL A 804 11.15 -0.07 -1.24
N ALA A 805 9.88 -0.45 -1.50
CA ALA A 805 9.08 0.28 -2.47
C ALA A 805 8.54 1.64 -1.98
N GLU A 806 8.28 1.82 -0.68
CA GLU A 806 7.63 3.02 -0.14
C GLU A 806 8.56 3.93 0.65
N VAL A 807 9.54 3.40 1.38
CA VAL A 807 10.42 4.19 2.24
C VAL A 807 11.15 5.33 1.51
N PRO A 808 11.56 5.21 0.23
CA PRO A 808 12.24 6.31 -0.48
C PRO A 808 11.29 7.44 -0.94
N THR A 809 9.97 7.22 -0.82
CA THR A 809 8.97 8.24 -1.15
C THR A 809 8.90 9.33 -0.06
N ASN A 810 9.09 8.95 1.19
CA ASN A 810 8.80 9.81 2.33
C ASN A 810 9.74 11.01 2.48
N PRO A 811 11.09 10.87 2.32
CA PRO A 811 12.03 11.91 2.72
C PRO A 811 12.34 12.94 1.63
N VAL A 812 11.82 12.82 0.41
CA VAL A 812 12.15 13.73 -0.70
C VAL A 812 11.63 15.15 -0.45
N PRO A 813 10.35 15.38 -0.10
CA PRO A 813 9.83 16.73 0.12
C PRO A 813 10.56 17.48 1.25
N PRO A 814 10.81 16.88 2.44
CA PRO A 814 11.57 17.59 3.46
C PRO A 814 13.02 17.83 3.07
N ALA A 815 13.69 16.91 2.36
CA ALA A 815 15.07 17.13 1.90
C ALA A 815 15.17 18.34 0.95
N LEU A 816 14.19 18.52 0.05
CA LEU A 816 14.12 19.67 -0.85
C LEU A 816 13.85 20.98 -0.09
N SER A 817 12.88 20.99 0.83
CA SER A 817 12.62 22.15 1.69
C SER A 817 13.85 22.54 2.52
N ASN A 818 14.58 21.53 3.06
CA ASN A 818 15.81 21.72 3.80
C ASN A 818 16.93 22.29 2.92
N ALA A 819 17.06 21.83 1.67
CA ALA A 819 18.03 22.35 0.71
C ALA A 819 17.76 23.82 0.31
N VAL A 820 16.49 24.18 0.08
CA VAL A 820 16.09 25.58 -0.18
C VAL A 820 16.42 26.46 1.02
N ARG A 821 16.16 25.97 2.23
CA ARG A 821 16.49 26.69 3.47
C ARG A 821 17.99 26.90 3.62
N ASP A 822 18.81 25.89 3.31
CA ASP A 822 20.28 26.02 3.35
C ASP A 822 20.79 27.02 2.30
N ALA A 823 20.21 27.04 1.09
CA ALA A 823 20.59 27.93 0.01
C ALA A 823 20.33 29.42 0.33
N VAL A 824 19.13 29.74 0.80
CA VAL A 824 18.66 31.15 0.88
C VAL A 824 18.10 31.55 2.26
N GLY A 825 18.12 30.67 3.26
CA GLY A 825 17.76 30.98 4.63
C GLY A 825 16.25 31.11 4.89
N VAL A 826 15.38 30.74 3.93
CA VAL A 826 13.93 30.74 4.14
C VAL A 826 13.36 29.32 4.10
N ARG A 827 12.43 29.03 5.00
CA ARG A 827 11.75 27.73 5.11
C ARG A 827 10.47 27.74 4.28
N VAL A 828 10.33 26.77 3.37
CA VAL A 828 9.07 26.48 2.65
C VAL A 828 8.37 25.32 3.35
N THR A 829 7.11 25.50 3.70
CA THR A 829 6.31 24.54 4.47
C THR A 829 5.12 23.99 3.70
N ASP A 830 4.74 24.66 2.62
CA ASP A 830 3.60 24.32 1.80
C ASP A 830 4.08 23.62 0.52
N MET A 831 3.55 22.46 0.22
CA MET A 831 3.83 21.75 -1.02
C MET A 831 2.74 22.07 -2.06
N PRO A 832 3.11 22.19 -3.34
CA PRO A 832 4.47 22.17 -3.89
C PRO A 832 5.26 23.45 -3.58
N ILE A 833 6.58 23.33 -3.49
CA ILE A 833 7.51 24.46 -3.35
C ILE A 833 7.42 25.35 -4.59
N THR A 834 7.06 26.64 -4.42
CA THR A 834 6.89 27.55 -5.54
C THR A 834 7.90 28.71 -5.49
N ALA A 835 8.28 29.21 -6.68
CA ALA A 835 9.12 30.41 -6.79
C ALA A 835 8.48 31.64 -6.13
N GLU A 836 7.15 31.75 -6.18
CA GLU A 836 6.40 32.85 -5.56
C GLU A 836 6.51 32.81 -4.04
N GLU A 837 6.39 31.63 -3.41
CA GLU A 837 6.53 31.47 -1.97
C GLU A 837 7.95 31.78 -1.51
N ILE A 838 8.97 31.20 -2.16
CA ILE A 838 10.38 31.51 -1.86
C ILE A 838 10.62 33.01 -1.95
N ARG A 839 10.17 33.64 -3.03
CA ARG A 839 10.35 35.09 -3.24
C ARG A 839 9.64 35.93 -2.17
N THR A 840 8.42 35.58 -1.81
CA THR A 840 7.63 36.27 -0.79
C THR A 840 8.33 36.20 0.58
N LYS A 841 8.78 34.99 0.97
CA LYS A 841 9.48 34.77 2.25
C LYS A 841 10.83 35.49 2.29
N LEU A 842 11.55 35.61 1.15
CA LEU A 842 12.79 36.43 1.04
C LEU A 842 12.50 37.93 1.23
N ASP A 843 11.40 38.43 0.65
CA ASP A 843 11.03 39.86 0.78
C ASP A 843 10.55 40.18 2.22
N ASP A 844 9.89 39.26 2.91
CA ASP A 844 9.42 39.45 4.29
C ASP A 844 10.56 39.34 5.32
N GLY A 845 11.63 38.59 5.03
CA GLY A 845 12.81 38.43 5.88
C GLY A 845 13.88 39.53 5.73
N ALA A 846 13.74 40.36 4.71
CA ALA A 846 14.61 41.53 4.44
C ALA A 846 14.03 42.77 5.13
#